data_c6211361ffecaf454ef6214d208a07c8
#
_entry.id   c6211361ffecaf454ef6214d208a07c8
#
_cell.length_a   1.000
_cell.length_b   1.000
_cell.length_c   1.000
_cell.angle_alpha   90.00
_cell.angle_beta   90.00
_cell.angle_gamma   90.00
#
_symmetry.space_group_name_H-M   'P 1'
#
loop_
_entity.id
_entity.type
_entity.pdbx_description
1 polymer ?
#
loop_
_entity_poly.entity_id
_entity_poly.type
_entity_poly.pdbx_seq_one_letter_code
_entity_poly.pdbx_strand_id
1 'polypeptide(L)'
;MQKLRITVVNVCRFVLAATFIFSGYVKAIDPLGTLYKLKDYAAAMSLNGLLPDWALVGVAIALGALEFALGVFMLFAVRRHVVSRITLAFMTAMTVLTLWIFVADPVKDCGCFGDALKLTNGETLLKNIVLAACAALVAWRPVDMARFISRSNQWIVRYYTVAYIVITSVYCLYTLPIFDFRPYHVGMNIKQGMEIPEGAEQPEFESTFLLRKNGETREFTLDNYPDSTWEYVDTRTVQTKKGYEPPIHDFALTTCDTGEDITEQVLTKKGYTFLLVSPRLAVADDSNFGDIDQIYEYAEENGADFYCVTASANDEIERWRDLTGAEYQFCNADETTLKTMIRSNPGLMLLKDGTITGKWSHNALPQTDDLTAPLQQLTIGKAQNDSTTERLLIVLLTFFLPLSALTLADRLWAWSKWIRNKQSNNRIFNLFKTEKKMRKKIVAGNWKMNMNLQDGVALAKEINEALVADKPNCDVVICTPFIHLASVANVLDSSVVGLGAENCADKVKGAYTGEVSAEMVKSTGAQYVILGHSERRQYYGETAEILKEKVDLALANGLKILFCCGETLEEREAEKQNEVVKAELVGSVFHLDAEAWKNIIIAYEPIWAIGTGKTATSDQAEEMLAYIRSIVAEKYGQEAAEETSILYGGSCKASNAPELFSKPNIDGGLIGGASLKCADFKGIIDAWKK
;
A
#
# COMPACT_ATOMS: atom_id res chain seq x y z
N MET A 1 8.98 27.21 15.06
CA MET A 1 8.88 26.95 13.61
C MET A 1 8.82 25.46 13.27
N GLN A 2 9.71 24.59 13.78
CA GLN A 2 9.71 23.14 13.44
C GLN A 2 8.42 22.42 13.84
N LYS A 3 7.89 22.61 15.06
CA LYS A 3 6.63 21.99 15.51
C LYS A 3 5.44 22.39 14.63
N LEU A 4 5.32 23.70 14.29
CA LEU A 4 4.25 24.18 13.40
C LEU A 4 4.30 23.52 12.04
N ARG A 5 5.49 23.41 11.44
CA ARG A 5 5.70 22.73 10.13
C ARG A 5 5.24 21.27 10.18
N ILE A 6 5.66 20.52 11.20
CA ILE A 6 5.25 19.12 11.39
C ILE A 6 3.72 19.02 11.51
N THR A 7 3.10 19.93 12.27
CA THR A 7 1.63 19.96 12.40
C THR A 7 0.97 20.19 11.05
N VAL A 8 1.41 21.21 10.29
CA VAL A 8 0.81 21.53 8.98
C VAL A 8 0.96 20.35 8.00
N VAL A 9 2.14 19.73 7.91
CA VAL A 9 2.36 18.55 7.06
C VAL A 9 1.41 17.40 7.44
N ASN A 10 1.21 17.15 8.73
CA ASN A 10 0.30 16.08 9.16
C ASN A 10 -1.18 16.44 8.95
N VAL A 11 -1.59 17.71 9.10
CA VAL A 11 -2.94 18.15 8.74
C VAL A 11 -3.20 17.93 7.25
N CYS A 12 -2.32 18.41 6.37
CA CYS A 12 -2.43 18.19 4.92
C CYS A 12 -2.50 16.69 4.58
N ARG A 13 -1.68 15.88 5.24
CA ARG A 13 -1.69 14.43 5.09
C ARG A 13 -3.04 13.82 5.46
N PHE A 14 -3.65 14.21 6.58
CA PHE A 14 -4.95 13.69 7.01
C PHE A 14 -6.08 14.12 6.09
N VAL A 15 -6.05 15.36 5.59
CA VAL A 15 -7.01 15.85 4.59
C VAL A 15 -6.91 15.01 3.32
N LEU A 16 -5.70 14.81 2.79
CA LEU A 16 -5.47 13.95 1.63
C LEU A 16 -5.95 12.51 1.90
N ALA A 17 -5.57 11.93 3.04
CA ALA A 17 -5.94 10.57 3.39
C ALA A 17 -7.47 10.39 3.45
N ALA A 18 -8.19 11.28 4.14
CA ALA A 18 -9.64 11.22 4.25
C ALA A 18 -10.33 11.35 2.88
N THR A 19 -9.90 12.31 2.06
CA THR A 19 -10.47 12.52 0.73
C THR A 19 -10.23 11.31 -0.19
N PHE A 20 -9.03 10.76 -0.20
CA PHE A 20 -8.67 9.62 -1.05
C PHE A 20 -9.33 8.32 -0.59
N ILE A 21 -9.44 8.09 0.73
CA ILE A 21 -10.17 6.93 1.27
C ILE A 21 -11.64 7.01 0.87
N PHE A 22 -12.29 8.17 1.06
CA PHE A 22 -13.68 8.35 0.70
C PHE A 22 -13.91 8.21 -0.80
N SER A 23 -13.15 8.94 -1.63
CA SER A 23 -13.24 8.89 -3.09
C SER A 23 -13.01 7.49 -3.66
N GLY A 24 -11.94 6.82 -3.19
CA GLY A 24 -11.63 5.47 -3.62
C GLY A 24 -12.66 4.43 -3.17
N TYR A 25 -13.19 4.59 -1.95
CA TYR A 25 -14.23 3.68 -1.44
C TYR A 25 -15.54 3.80 -2.21
N VAL A 26 -16.01 5.04 -2.48
CA VAL A 26 -17.24 5.27 -3.26
C VAL A 26 -17.13 4.67 -4.67
N LYS A 27 -15.97 4.82 -5.34
CA LYS A 27 -15.73 4.18 -6.64
C LYS A 27 -15.67 2.65 -6.56
N ALA A 28 -15.12 2.14 -5.47
CA ALA A 28 -14.98 0.69 -5.27
C ALA A 28 -16.32 0.00 -5.02
N ILE A 29 -17.28 0.66 -4.37
CA ILE A 29 -18.62 0.08 -4.15
C ILE A 29 -19.54 0.23 -5.37
N ASP A 30 -19.28 1.18 -6.28
CA ASP A 30 -19.99 1.31 -7.57
C ASP A 30 -19.01 1.34 -8.76
N PRO A 31 -18.39 0.20 -9.11
CA PRO A 31 -17.48 0.14 -10.26
C PRO A 31 -18.17 0.41 -11.58
N LEU A 32 -19.47 0.03 -11.73
CA LEU A 32 -20.25 0.29 -12.94
C LEU A 32 -20.58 1.77 -13.10
N GLY A 33 -20.87 2.50 -12.02
CA GLY A 33 -21.01 3.95 -12.06
C GLY A 33 -19.71 4.65 -12.50
N THR A 34 -18.57 4.15 -12.01
CA THR A 34 -17.26 4.62 -12.47
C THR A 34 -17.00 4.28 -13.93
N LEU A 35 -17.39 3.09 -14.40
CA LEU A 35 -17.34 2.70 -15.82
C LEU A 35 -18.14 3.67 -16.71
N TYR A 36 -19.36 4.01 -16.32
CA TYR A 36 -20.19 4.93 -17.10
C TYR A 36 -19.53 6.31 -17.21
N LYS A 37 -18.98 6.84 -16.15
CA LYS A 37 -18.21 8.10 -16.19
C LYS A 37 -16.95 8.01 -17.07
N LEU A 38 -16.24 6.89 -17.06
CA LEU A 38 -15.11 6.68 -17.98
C LEU A 38 -15.56 6.67 -19.45
N LYS A 39 -16.75 6.09 -19.74
CA LYS A 39 -17.34 6.14 -21.09
C LYS A 39 -17.74 7.57 -21.49
N ASP A 40 -18.31 8.35 -20.57
CA ASP A 40 -18.65 9.77 -20.82
C ASP A 40 -17.38 10.58 -21.17
N TYR A 41 -16.28 10.37 -20.44
CA TYR A 41 -14.98 10.99 -20.77
C TYR A 41 -14.41 10.52 -22.11
N ALA A 42 -14.48 9.21 -22.38
CA ALA A 42 -14.02 8.67 -23.66
C ALA A 42 -14.84 9.26 -24.82
N ALA A 43 -16.16 9.40 -24.65
CA ALA A 43 -17.04 10.04 -25.62
C ALA A 43 -16.66 11.51 -25.86
N ALA A 44 -16.47 12.28 -24.78
CA ALA A 44 -16.07 13.68 -24.85
C ALA A 44 -14.70 13.90 -25.51
N MET A 45 -13.80 12.92 -25.40
CA MET A 45 -12.47 12.95 -26.03
C MET A 45 -12.45 12.28 -27.43
N SER A 46 -13.59 11.83 -27.95
CA SER A 46 -13.69 11.07 -29.21
C SER A 46 -12.87 9.76 -29.22
N LEU A 47 -12.75 9.13 -28.07
CA LEU A 47 -12.01 7.87 -27.87
C LEU A 47 -12.94 6.66 -27.68
N ASN A 48 -14.19 6.75 -28.17
CA ASN A 48 -15.18 5.67 -28.07
C ASN A 48 -14.69 4.38 -28.75
N GLY A 49 -14.89 3.25 -28.07
CA GLY A 49 -14.56 1.93 -28.62
C GLY A 49 -13.07 1.57 -28.57
N LEU A 50 -12.20 2.41 -27.97
CA LEU A 50 -10.77 2.11 -27.83
C LEU A 50 -10.51 0.88 -26.95
N LEU A 51 -11.31 0.71 -25.90
CA LEU A 51 -11.22 -0.41 -24.98
C LEU A 51 -12.57 -1.12 -24.85
N PRO A 52 -12.58 -2.46 -24.75
CA PRO A 52 -13.80 -3.21 -24.48
C PRO A 52 -14.27 -2.98 -23.03
N ASP A 53 -15.57 -3.18 -22.78
CA ASP A 53 -16.19 -2.90 -21.48
C ASP A 53 -15.52 -3.62 -20.30
N TRP A 54 -15.16 -4.88 -20.46
CA TRP A 54 -14.45 -5.63 -19.41
C TRP A 54 -13.11 -4.99 -19.00
N ALA A 55 -12.40 -4.41 -19.97
CA ALA A 55 -11.14 -3.70 -19.69
C ALA A 55 -11.40 -2.38 -18.96
N LEU A 56 -12.45 -1.64 -19.35
CA LEU A 56 -12.87 -0.41 -18.67
C LEU A 56 -13.36 -0.67 -17.24
N VAL A 57 -14.05 -1.80 -16.98
CA VAL A 57 -14.37 -2.25 -15.61
C VAL A 57 -13.10 -2.49 -14.81
N GLY A 58 -12.10 -3.16 -15.42
CA GLY A 58 -10.79 -3.34 -14.78
C GLY A 58 -10.10 -2.03 -14.43
N VAL A 59 -10.16 -1.04 -15.32
CA VAL A 59 -9.66 0.33 -15.07
C VAL A 59 -10.42 1.00 -13.94
N ALA A 60 -11.75 0.89 -13.90
CA ALA A 60 -12.59 1.46 -12.85
C ALA A 60 -12.23 0.89 -11.45
N ILE A 61 -12.09 -0.44 -11.35
CA ILE A 61 -11.64 -1.11 -10.11
C ILE A 61 -10.22 -0.65 -9.73
N ALA A 62 -9.30 -0.62 -10.69
CA ALA A 62 -7.91 -0.23 -10.45
C ALA A 62 -7.81 1.23 -9.98
N LEU A 63 -8.61 2.14 -10.54
CA LEU A 63 -8.66 3.54 -10.14
C LEU A 63 -9.18 3.71 -8.71
N GLY A 64 -10.30 3.08 -8.36
CA GLY A 64 -10.85 3.08 -7.00
C GLY A 64 -9.87 2.49 -5.98
N ALA A 65 -9.27 1.34 -6.33
CA ALA A 65 -8.27 0.68 -5.48
C ALA A 65 -7.00 1.52 -5.29
N LEU A 66 -6.52 2.19 -6.34
CA LEU A 66 -5.36 3.09 -6.26
C LEU A 66 -5.64 4.28 -5.35
N GLU A 67 -6.77 4.97 -5.54
CA GLU A 67 -7.15 6.10 -4.67
C GLU A 67 -7.28 5.66 -3.22
N PHE A 68 -8.03 4.60 -2.94
CA PHE A 68 -8.20 4.08 -1.59
C PHE A 68 -6.87 3.69 -0.95
N ALA A 69 -6.02 2.97 -1.69
CA ALA A 69 -4.71 2.55 -1.19
C ALA A 69 -3.80 3.75 -0.90
N LEU A 70 -3.74 4.76 -1.78
CA LEU A 70 -2.98 5.99 -1.55
C LEU A 70 -3.47 6.71 -0.29
N GLY A 71 -4.79 6.79 -0.08
CA GLY A 71 -5.38 7.38 1.13
C GLY A 71 -4.95 6.66 2.40
N VAL A 72 -5.08 5.33 2.43
CA VAL A 72 -4.68 4.50 3.60
C VAL A 72 -3.17 4.55 3.81
N PHE A 73 -2.36 4.45 2.75
CA PHE A 73 -0.89 4.50 2.87
C PHE A 73 -0.42 5.87 3.36
N MET A 74 -1.10 6.96 2.96
CA MET A 74 -0.87 8.28 3.53
C MET A 74 -1.25 8.31 5.00
N LEU A 75 -2.40 7.75 5.40
CA LEU A 75 -2.87 7.68 6.79
C LEU A 75 -1.85 6.98 7.70
N PHE A 76 -1.23 5.91 7.26
CA PHE A 76 -0.24 5.13 8.03
C PHE A 76 1.22 5.56 7.77
N ALA A 77 1.47 6.53 6.89
CA ALA A 77 2.80 6.96 6.43
C ALA A 77 3.66 5.79 5.91
N VAL A 78 3.01 4.87 5.15
CA VAL A 78 3.64 3.73 4.48
C VAL A 78 4.53 4.25 3.35
N ARG A 79 5.79 3.76 3.25
CA ARG A 79 6.75 4.20 2.21
C ARG A 79 6.64 5.69 1.86
N ARG A 80 6.62 6.54 2.87
CA ARG A 80 6.23 7.97 2.81
C ARG A 80 6.85 8.78 1.67
N HIS A 81 8.08 8.46 1.21
CA HIS A 81 8.72 9.12 0.08
C HIS A 81 8.09 8.74 -1.26
N VAL A 82 7.78 7.46 -1.46
CA VAL A 82 7.18 6.94 -2.70
C VAL A 82 5.72 7.35 -2.78
N VAL A 83 4.94 7.07 -1.72
CA VAL A 83 3.51 7.35 -1.68
C VAL A 83 3.23 8.84 -1.86
N SER A 84 3.98 9.74 -1.20
CA SER A 84 3.78 11.18 -1.34
C SER A 84 4.04 11.69 -2.78
N ARG A 85 5.04 11.12 -3.47
CA ARG A 85 5.33 11.48 -4.87
C ARG A 85 4.25 10.97 -5.82
N ILE A 86 3.78 9.73 -5.63
CA ILE A 86 2.68 9.17 -6.44
C ILE A 86 1.40 9.97 -6.21
N THR A 87 1.08 10.32 -4.96
CA THR A 87 -0.09 11.18 -4.65
C THR A 87 0.02 12.55 -5.31
N LEU A 88 1.20 13.16 -5.31
CA LEU A 88 1.43 14.44 -6.00
C LEU A 88 1.22 14.30 -7.52
N ALA A 89 1.79 13.27 -8.14
CA ALA A 89 1.63 13.01 -9.57
C ALA A 89 0.15 12.78 -9.92
N PHE A 90 -0.56 11.97 -9.12
CA PHE A 90 -1.99 11.72 -9.28
C PHE A 90 -2.81 13.01 -9.15
N MET A 91 -2.56 13.82 -8.11
CA MET A 91 -3.27 15.09 -7.92
C MET A 91 -2.98 16.10 -9.03
N THR A 92 -1.76 16.12 -9.57
CA THR A 92 -1.42 16.95 -10.71
C THR A 92 -2.23 16.55 -11.95
N ALA A 93 -2.28 15.26 -12.27
CA ALA A 93 -3.07 14.74 -13.38
C ALA A 93 -4.57 15.05 -13.21
N MET A 94 -5.12 14.83 -12.02
CA MET A 94 -6.53 15.12 -11.72
C MET A 94 -6.85 16.62 -11.76
N THR A 95 -5.91 17.48 -11.36
CA THR A 95 -6.10 18.94 -11.45
C THR A 95 -6.12 19.41 -12.89
N VAL A 96 -5.24 18.88 -13.75
CA VAL A 96 -5.23 19.16 -15.18
C VAL A 96 -6.53 18.69 -15.85
N LEU A 97 -6.97 17.47 -15.52
CA LEU A 97 -8.25 16.94 -16.04
C LEU A 97 -9.44 17.82 -15.64
N THR A 98 -9.52 18.20 -14.35
CA THR A 98 -10.64 19.03 -13.87
C THR A 98 -10.58 20.47 -14.38
N LEU A 99 -9.40 20.99 -14.68
CA LEU A 99 -9.25 22.28 -15.37
C LEU A 99 -9.82 22.18 -16.79
N TRP A 100 -9.51 21.10 -17.52
CA TRP A 100 -10.10 20.87 -18.85
C TRP A 100 -11.62 20.75 -18.79
N ILE A 101 -12.15 19.99 -17.80
CA ILE A 101 -13.60 19.83 -17.60
C ILE A 101 -14.25 21.19 -17.30
N PHE A 102 -13.62 22.03 -16.46
CA PHE A 102 -14.15 23.35 -16.10
C PHE A 102 -14.18 24.31 -17.28
N VAL A 103 -13.17 24.27 -18.17
CA VAL A 103 -13.07 25.19 -19.31
C VAL A 103 -13.91 24.74 -20.50
N ALA A 104 -13.93 23.44 -20.81
CA ALA A 104 -14.59 22.88 -21.98
C ALA A 104 -16.05 22.42 -21.71
N ASP A 105 -16.42 22.25 -20.42
CA ASP A 105 -17.71 21.75 -19.92
C ASP A 105 -18.28 20.53 -20.67
N PRO A 106 -17.46 19.50 -20.96
CA PRO A 106 -17.84 18.35 -21.76
C PRO A 106 -18.78 17.38 -21.02
N VAL A 107 -18.83 17.44 -19.67
CA VAL A 107 -19.65 16.62 -18.80
C VAL A 107 -20.25 17.44 -17.66
N LYS A 108 -21.47 17.14 -17.24
CA LYS A 108 -22.21 17.91 -16.22
C LYS A 108 -21.53 17.90 -14.84
N ASP A 109 -20.87 16.78 -14.49
CA ASP A 109 -20.13 16.62 -13.24
C ASP A 109 -18.88 15.72 -13.44
N CYS A 110 -17.86 15.94 -12.62
CA CYS A 110 -16.60 15.19 -12.70
C CYS A 110 -16.72 13.73 -12.17
N GLY A 111 -17.75 13.37 -11.43
CA GLY A 111 -17.91 12.05 -10.82
C GLY A 111 -16.83 11.66 -9.80
N CYS A 112 -16.06 12.62 -9.26
CA CYS A 112 -14.95 12.34 -8.32
C CYS A 112 -15.38 11.56 -7.08
N PHE A 113 -16.61 11.78 -6.61
CA PHE A 113 -17.21 11.10 -5.46
C PHE A 113 -18.45 10.28 -5.86
N GLY A 114 -18.56 9.88 -7.14
CA GLY A 114 -19.71 9.16 -7.66
C GLY A 114 -21.03 9.86 -7.35
N ASP A 115 -22.07 9.07 -7.07
CA ASP A 115 -23.39 9.60 -6.70
C ASP A 115 -23.49 10.01 -5.21
N ALA A 116 -22.47 9.73 -4.38
CA ALA A 116 -22.50 10.05 -2.95
C ALA A 116 -22.41 11.56 -2.67
N LEU A 117 -21.71 12.32 -3.51
CA LEU A 117 -21.58 13.77 -3.38
C LEU A 117 -21.37 14.40 -4.77
N LYS A 118 -22.39 15.05 -5.28
CA LYS A 118 -22.34 15.78 -6.56
C LYS A 118 -21.78 17.19 -6.33
N LEU A 119 -20.64 17.47 -6.93
CA LEU A 119 -19.97 18.76 -6.92
C LEU A 119 -20.03 19.37 -8.32
N THR A 120 -20.20 20.66 -8.39
CA THR A 120 -20.05 21.41 -9.66
C THR A 120 -18.61 21.32 -10.17
N ASN A 121 -18.41 21.53 -11.48
CA ASN A 121 -17.09 21.52 -12.09
C ASN A 121 -16.13 22.54 -11.45
N GLY A 122 -16.65 23.72 -11.03
CA GLY A 122 -15.87 24.75 -10.34
C GLY A 122 -15.45 24.34 -8.91
N GLU A 123 -16.37 23.78 -8.12
CA GLU A 123 -16.07 23.26 -6.77
C GLU A 123 -15.05 22.14 -6.80
N THR A 124 -15.17 21.26 -7.81
CA THR A 124 -14.23 20.17 -8.01
C THR A 124 -12.84 20.66 -8.33
N LEU A 125 -12.71 21.66 -9.20
CA LEU A 125 -11.42 22.28 -9.54
C LEU A 125 -10.80 22.94 -8.32
N LEU A 126 -11.57 23.73 -7.53
CA LEU A 126 -11.08 24.39 -6.32
C LEU A 126 -10.59 23.37 -5.30
N LYS A 127 -11.36 22.32 -5.05
CA LYS A 127 -10.98 21.18 -4.20
C LYS A 127 -9.65 20.58 -4.65
N ASN A 128 -9.50 20.30 -5.94
CA ASN A 128 -8.30 19.65 -6.47
C ASN A 128 -7.06 20.55 -6.39
N ILE A 129 -7.19 21.88 -6.56
CA ILE A 129 -6.10 22.83 -6.34
C ILE A 129 -5.62 22.78 -4.89
N VAL A 130 -6.54 22.80 -3.91
CA VAL A 130 -6.21 22.71 -2.49
C VAL A 130 -5.52 21.38 -2.15
N LEU A 131 -6.04 20.26 -2.67
CA LEU A 131 -5.44 18.94 -2.45
C LEU A 131 -4.07 18.81 -3.13
N ALA A 132 -3.87 19.39 -4.32
CA ALA A 132 -2.58 19.42 -4.99
C ALA A 132 -1.54 20.22 -4.19
N ALA A 133 -1.93 21.36 -3.60
CA ALA A 133 -1.06 22.13 -2.72
C ALA A 133 -0.67 21.33 -1.45
N CYS A 134 -1.64 20.64 -0.84
CA CYS A 134 -1.37 19.73 0.26
C CYS A 134 -0.41 18.58 -0.14
N ALA A 135 -0.63 17.97 -1.31
CA ALA A 135 0.22 16.91 -1.82
C ALA A 135 1.66 17.39 -2.10
N ALA A 136 1.81 18.59 -2.66
CA ALA A 136 3.12 19.21 -2.88
C ALA A 136 3.87 19.43 -1.56
N LEU A 137 3.20 19.95 -0.53
CA LEU A 137 3.80 20.15 0.79
C LEU A 137 4.23 18.83 1.44
N VAL A 138 3.39 17.80 1.39
CA VAL A 138 3.69 16.48 1.93
C VAL A 138 4.83 15.80 1.15
N ALA A 139 4.86 15.94 -0.18
CA ALA A 139 5.94 15.40 -1.02
C ALA A 139 7.27 16.13 -0.81
N TRP A 140 7.25 17.41 -0.48
CA TRP A 140 8.45 18.19 -0.15
C TRP A 140 9.04 17.77 1.20
N ARG A 141 8.23 17.42 2.19
CA ARG A 141 8.66 17.09 3.56
C ARG A 141 8.10 15.75 4.06
N PRO A 142 8.34 14.64 3.36
CA PRO A 142 7.74 13.35 3.72
C PRO A 142 8.26 12.80 5.06
N VAL A 143 9.43 13.27 5.51
CA VAL A 143 10.04 12.86 6.80
C VAL A 143 9.24 13.38 7.99
N ASP A 144 8.53 14.51 7.84
CA ASP A 144 7.73 15.12 8.91
C ASP A 144 6.40 14.38 9.15
N MET A 145 6.02 13.41 8.30
CA MET A 145 4.86 12.55 8.53
C MET A 145 5.10 11.58 9.70
N ALA A 146 4.25 11.65 10.72
CA ALA A 146 4.27 10.72 11.85
C ALA A 146 3.88 9.30 11.40
N ARG A 147 4.67 8.28 11.76
CA ARG A 147 4.36 6.88 11.47
C ARG A 147 3.48 6.28 12.55
N PHE A 148 2.42 5.60 12.16
CA PHE A 148 1.59 4.84 13.08
C PHE A 148 2.04 3.39 13.23
N ILE A 149 2.78 2.87 12.24
CA ILE A 149 3.24 1.48 12.21
C ILE A 149 4.74 1.41 11.91
N SER A 150 5.42 0.39 12.45
CA SER A 150 6.85 0.14 12.20
C SER A 150 7.12 -0.23 10.74
N ARG A 151 8.37 -0.03 10.27
CA ARG A 151 8.74 -0.36 8.89
C ARG A 151 8.54 -1.84 8.56
N SER A 152 8.83 -2.72 9.50
CA SER A 152 8.69 -4.18 9.33
C SER A 152 7.26 -4.62 9.07
N ASN A 153 6.25 -3.92 9.63
CA ASN A 153 4.85 -4.32 9.55
C ASN A 153 4.04 -3.58 8.47
N GLN A 154 4.67 -2.65 7.71
CA GLN A 154 4.00 -1.91 6.63
C GLN A 154 3.48 -2.80 5.50
N TRP A 155 4.06 -3.98 5.29
CA TRP A 155 3.61 -4.92 4.27
C TRP A 155 2.19 -5.42 4.54
N ILE A 156 1.83 -5.64 5.83
CA ILE A 156 0.48 -6.07 6.22
C ILE A 156 -0.55 -5.00 5.81
N VAL A 157 -0.28 -3.73 6.13
CA VAL A 157 -1.18 -2.63 5.73
C VAL A 157 -1.36 -2.58 4.22
N ARG A 158 -0.28 -2.76 3.45
CA ARG A 158 -0.34 -2.72 1.97
C ARG A 158 -1.22 -3.83 1.40
N TYR A 159 -0.92 -5.08 1.75
CA TYR A 159 -1.65 -6.23 1.19
C TYR A 159 -3.09 -6.27 1.69
N TYR A 160 -3.32 -5.99 2.98
CA TYR A 160 -4.66 -5.94 3.53
C TYR A 160 -5.52 -4.87 2.85
N THR A 161 -5.01 -3.66 2.68
CA THR A 161 -5.75 -2.56 2.04
C THR A 161 -6.13 -2.89 0.60
N VAL A 162 -5.18 -3.40 -0.19
CA VAL A 162 -5.45 -3.75 -1.59
C VAL A 162 -6.41 -4.92 -1.69
N ALA A 163 -6.22 -5.96 -0.90
CA ALA A 163 -7.12 -7.12 -0.88
C ALA A 163 -8.55 -6.70 -0.46
N TYR A 164 -8.69 -5.92 0.60
CA TYR A 164 -9.99 -5.46 1.09
C TYR A 164 -10.75 -4.69 0.01
N ILE A 165 -10.13 -3.69 -0.62
CA ILE A 165 -10.85 -2.84 -1.58
C ILE A 165 -11.18 -3.57 -2.88
N VAL A 166 -10.30 -4.46 -3.35
CA VAL A 166 -10.57 -5.28 -4.54
C VAL A 166 -11.69 -6.29 -4.26
N ILE A 167 -11.66 -6.96 -3.12
CA ILE A 167 -12.75 -7.88 -2.71
C ILE A 167 -14.07 -7.13 -2.62
N THR A 168 -14.08 -5.93 -2.02
CA THR A 168 -15.28 -5.07 -1.95
C THR A 168 -15.79 -4.73 -3.34
N SER A 169 -14.93 -4.35 -4.28
CA SER A 169 -15.33 -4.03 -5.65
C SER A 169 -15.91 -5.23 -6.38
N VAL A 170 -15.29 -6.39 -6.27
CA VAL A 170 -15.77 -7.63 -6.89
C VAL A 170 -17.11 -8.06 -6.27
N TYR A 171 -17.24 -7.97 -4.95
CA TYR A 171 -18.49 -8.24 -4.25
C TYR A 171 -19.64 -7.34 -4.75
N CYS A 172 -19.39 -6.02 -4.87
CA CYS A 172 -20.39 -5.08 -5.35
C CYS A 172 -20.73 -5.24 -6.85
N LEU A 173 -19.81 -5.76 -7.66
CA LEU A 173 -20.10 -6.14 -9.04
C LEU A 173 -20.96 -7.41 -9.13
N TYR A 174 -20.71 -8.37 -8.26
CA TYR A 174 -21.46 -9.62 -8.23
C TYR A 174 -22.88 -9.44 -7.66
N THR A 175 -23.00 -8.62 -6.62
CA THR A 175 -24.27 -8.33 -5.95
C THR A 175 -24.85 -6.99 -6.43
N LEU A 176 -24.83 -5.99 -5.59
CA LEU A 176 -25.19 -4.59 -5.85
C LEU A 176 -24.31 -3.70 -4.95
N PRO A 177 -24.22 -2.39 -5.20
CA PRO A 177 -23.51 -1.47 -4.32
C PRO A 177 -23.97 -1.56 -2.86
N ILE A 178 -23.03 -1.70 -1.93
CA ILE A 178 -23.33 -1.78 -0.47
C ILE A 178 -24.10 -0.55 0.00
N PHE A 179 -23.75 0.64 -0.52
CA PHE A 179 -24.49 1.89 -0.32
C PHE A 179 -25.05 2.34 -1.67
N ASP A 180 -26.36 2.48 -1.75
CA ASP A 180 -27.03 3.02 -2.93
C ASP A 180 -27.35 4.51 -2.70
N PHE A 181 -26.54 5.38 -3.25
CA PHE A 181 -26.69 6.85 -3.16
C PHE A 181 -27.57 7.42 -4.26
N ARG A 182 -28.13 6.58 -5.13
CA ARG A 182 -28.96 6.99 -6.26
C ARG A 182 -30.41 7.24 -5.82
N PRO A 183 -31.17 7.98 -6.62
CA PRO A 183 -32.56 8.28 -6.29
C PRO A 183 -33.43 7.05 -6.06
N TYR A 184 -33.14 5.94 -6.77
CA TYR A 184 -33.92 4.70 -6.71
C TYR A 184 -33.41 3.72 -5.62
N HIS A 185 -33.03 4.19 -4.45
CA HIS A 185 -32.62 3.33 -3.35
C HIS A 185 -33.82 2.63 -2.66
N VAL A 186 -33.57 1.55 -1.95
CA VAL A 186 -34.60 0.86 -1.15
C VAL A 186 -35.17 1.84 -0.11
N GLY A 187 -36.51 1.86 0.00
CA GLY A 187 -37.26 2.79 0.83
C GLY A 187 -37.76 4.05 0.12
N MET A 188 -37.29 4.34 -1.10
CA MET A 188 -37.76 5.47 -1.89
C MET A 188 -39.13 5.15 -2.50
N ASN A 189 -40.11 6.03 -2.34
CA ASN A 189 -41.34 6.03 -3.12
C ASN A 189 -41.10 6.81 -4.42
N ILE A 190 -41.23 6.13 -5.57
CA ILE A 190 -40.89 6.70 -6.88
C ILE A 190 -41.79 7.91 -7.18
N LYS A 191 -43.10 7.79 -6.95
CA LYS A 191 -44.04 8.88 -7.19
C LYS A 191 -43.71 10.13 -6.36
N GLN A 192 -43.48 9.95 -5.07
CA GLN A 192 -43.08 11.07 -4.20
C GLN A 192 -41.72 11.68 -4.62
N GLY A 193 -40.81 10.83 -5.11
CA GLY A 193 -39.52 11.29 -5.65
C GLY A 193 -39.65 12.11 -6.92
N MET A 194 -40.77 12.01 -7.64
CA MET A 194 -41.09 12.79 -8.87
C MET A 194 -41.85 14.09 -8.55
N GLU A 195 -42.48 14.20 -7.37
CA GLU A 195 -43.26 15.36 -7.00
C GLU A 195 -42.39 16.56 -6.59
N ILE A 196 -42.83 17.75 -6.99
CA ILE A 196 -42.28 19.01 -6.51
C ILE A 196 -42.99 19.38 -5.21
N PRO A 197 -42.30 19.47 -4.06
CA PRO A 197 -42.93 19.79 -2.78
C PRO A 197 -43.69 21.13 -2.84
N GLU A 198 -44.83 21.21 -2.14
CA GLU A 198 -45.55 22.48 -2.01
C GLU A 198 -44.68 23.56 -1.37
N GLY A 199 -44.53 24.70 -2.06
CA GLY A 199 -43.67 25.82 -1.61
C GLY A 199 -42.23 25.74 -2.08
N ALA A 200 -41.83 24.74 -2.84
CA ALA A 200 -40.50 24.72 -3.47
C ALA A 200 -40.35 25.83 -4.52
N GLU A 201 -39.12 26.34 -4.65
CA GLU A 201 -38.82 27.35 -5.70
C GLU A 201 -39.09 26.75 -7.08
N GLN A 202 -39.96 27.43 -7.85
CA GLN A 202 -40.24 27.05 -9.24
C GLN A 202 -39.10 27.49 -10.13
N PRO A 203 -38.72 26.69 -11.15
CA PRO A 203 -37.77 27.11 -12.17
C PRO A 203 -38.37 28.24 -13.00
N GLU A 204 -37.60 29.31 -13.19
CA GLU A 204 -38.02 30.42 -14.06
C GLU A 204 -37.34 30.28 -15.40
N PHE A 205 -38.13 30.38 -16.47
CA PHE A 205 -37.64 30.30 -17.83
C PHE A 205 -37.95 31.59 -18.54
N GLU A 206 -36.97 32.14 -19.24
CA GLU A 206 -37.16 33.27 -20.11
C GLU A 206 -37.07 32.78 -21.56
N SER A 207 -38.17 32.95 -22.29
CA SER A 207 -38.25 32.57 -23.71
C SER A 207 -38.01 33.79 -24.59
N THR A 208 -36.98 33.72 -25.41
CA THR A 208 -36.67 34.71 -26.44
C THR A 208 -37.08 34.16 -27.80
N PHE A 209 -37.83 34.92 -28.55
CA PHE A 209 -38.34 34.55 -29.86
C PHE A 209 -37.47 35.21 -30.92
N LEU A 210 -36.92 34.43 -31.82
CA LEU A 210 -36.22 34.89 -33.00
C LEU A 210 -37.24 35.13 -34.10
N LEU A 211 -37.44 36.37 -34.46
CA LEU A 211 -38.36 36.73 -35.51
C LEU A 211 -37.61 37.47 -36.63
N ARG A 212 -38.08 37.29 -37.87
CA ARG A 212 -37.46 37.83 -39.07
C ARG A 212 -38.43 38.81 -39.78
N LYS A 213 -37.91 39.98 -40.18
CA LYS A 213 -38.62 40.92 -41.07
C LYS A 213 -37.62 41.57 -42.03
N ASN A 214 -37.96 41.58 -43.31
CA ASN A 214 -37.13 42.15 -44.39
C ASN A 214 -35.68 41.61 -44.43
N GLY A 215 -35.45 40.35 -44.05
CA GLY A 215 -34.15 39.72 -44.07
C GLY A 215 -33.31 39.93 -42.79
N GLU A 216 -33.73 40.77 -41.86
CA GLU A 216 -33.11 40.93 -40.54
C GLU A 216 -33.78 40.02 -39.49
N THR A 217 -33.00 39.29 -38.73
CA THR A 217 -33.50 38.49 -37.58
C THR A 217 -33.20 39.24 -36.30
N ARG A 218 -34.19 39.40 -35.42
CA ARG A 218 -34.05 40.04 -34.10
C ARG A 218 -34.66 39.16 -33.03
N GLU A 219 -34.12 39.32 -31.82
CA GLU A 219 -34.61 38.64 -30.63
C GLU A 219 -35.65 39.50 -29.89
N PHE A 220 -36.76 38.89 -29.48
CA PHE A 220 -37.86 39.49 -28.75
C PHE A 220 -38.22 38.66 -27.52
N THR A 221 -38.58 39.31 -26.43
CA THR A 221 -39.16 38.67 -25.26
C THR A 221 -40.68 38.68 -25.33
N LEU A 222 -41.34 37.92 -24.45
CA LEU A 222 -42.79 37.85 -24.35
C LEU A 222 -43.41 39.24 -24.11
N ASP A 223 -42.75 40.08 -23.31
CA ASP A 223 -43.20 41.44 -22.99
C ASP A 223 -43.06 42.43 -24.14
N ASN A 224 -42.21 42.17 -25.08
CA ASN A 224 -41.94 43.03 -26.25
C ASN A 224 -42.23 42.31 -27.59
N TYR A 225 -43.17 41.35 -27.60
CA TYR A 225 -43.51 40.61 -28.80
C TYR A 225 -44.09 41.52 -29.85
N PRO A 226 -43.54 41.56 -31.07
CA PRO A 226 -43.93 42.53 -32.11
C PRO A 226 -45.23 42.12 -32.78
N ASP A 227 -45.73 42.99 -33.70
CA ASP A 227 -46.94 42.79 -34.47
C ASP A 227 -46.81 41.62 -35.47
N SER A 228 -47.96 41.24 -36.07
CA SER A 228 -48.06 40.12 -37.03
C SER A 228 -47.29 40.29 -38.37
N THR A 229 -46.50 41.32 -38.49
CA THR A 229 -45.67 41.55 -39.68
C THR A 229 -44.27 40.91 -39.63
N TRP A 230 -43.95 40.29 -38.49
CA TRP A 230 -42.70 39.53 -38.28
C TRP A 230 -42.97 38.05 -38.42
N GLU A 231 -42.07 37.36 -39.13
CA GLU A 231 -42.11 35.95 -39.39
C GLU A 231 -41.35 35.18 -38.29
N TYR A 232 -41.96 34.18 -37.67
CA TYR A 232 -41.33 33.36 -36.66
C TYR A 232 -40.20 32.49 -37.26
N VAL A 233 -39.05 32.48 -36.62
CA VAL A 233 -37.89 31.67 -37.03
C VAL A 233 -37.58 30.60 -36.03
N ASP A 234 -37.44 30.96 -34.73
CA ASP A 234 -37.06 30.03 -33.67
C ASP A 234 -37.41 30.60 -32.29
N THR A 235 -37.44 29.71 -31.27
CA THR A 235 -37.59 30.11 -29.86
C THR A 235 -36.41 29.59 -29.06
N ARG A 236 -35.70 30.46 -28.35
CA ARG A 236 -34.70 30.14 -27.38
C ARG A 236 -35.27 30.31 -25.99
N THR A 237 -35.37 29.21 -25.24
CA THR A 237 -35.75 29.24 -23.83
C THR A 237 -34.51 29.04 -22.98
N VAL A 238 -34.20 30.01 -22.12
CA VAL A 238 -33.07 29.98 -21.19
C VAL A 238 -33.63 29.92 -19.76
N GLN A 239 -33.15 29.00 -18.97
CA GLN A 239 -33.51 28.94 -17.56
C GLN A 239 -32.75 30.04 -16.81
N THR A 240 -33.50 31.02 -16.26
CA THR A 240 -32.94 32.16 -15.56
C THR A 240 -32.79 31.92 -14.06
N LYS A 241 -33.64 31.01 -13.52
CA LYS A 241 -33.56 30.59 -12.12
C LYS A 241 -33.70 29.07 -12.02
N LYS A 242 -32.75 28.47 -11.33
CA LYS A 242 -32.76 27.03 -11.08
C LYS A 242 -33.73 26.76 -9.93
N GLY A 243 -34.92 26.22 -10.25
CA GLY A 243 -35.89 25.78 -9.25
C GLY A 243 -35.49 24.44 -8.61
N TYR A 244 -36.39 23.92 -7.75
CA TYR A 244 -36.25 22.58 -7.20
C TYR A 244 -36.31 21.55 -8.33
N GLU A 245 -35.29 20.71 -8.43
CA GLU A 245 -35.26 19.56 -9.31
C GLU A 245 -35.64 18.30 -8.51
N PRO A 246 -36.74 17.60 -8.81
CA PRO A 246 -37.08 16.35 -8.15
C PRO A 246 -35.94 15.35 -8.29
N PRO A 247 -35.66 14.51 -7.27
CA PRO A 247 -34.62 13.50 -7.36
C PRO A 247 -34.88 12.46 -8.46
N ILE A 248 -36.12 12.23 -8.82
CA ILE A 248 -36.58 11.38 -9.93
C ILE A 248 -37.36 12.27 -10.90
N HIS A 249 -36.92 12.38 -12.15
CA HIS A 249 -37.58 13.22 -13.16
C HIS A 249 -37.81 12.50 -14.49
N ASP A 250 -37.20 11.31 -14.70
CA ASP A 250 -37.17 10.64 -15.99
C ASP A 250 -37.82 9.23 -15.93
N PHE A 251 -38.67 8.95 -14.91
CA PHE A 251 -39.32 7.65 -14.79
C PHE A 251 -40.60 7.62 -15.64
N ALA A 252 -40.57 6.88 -16.74
CA ALA A 252 -41.71 6.63 -17.60
C ALA A 252 -41.64 5.19 -18.11
N LEU A 253 -42.78 4.50 -18.11
CA LEU A 253 -42.94 3.13 -18.57
C LEU A 253 -44.00 3.04 -19.67
N THR A 254 -43.54 2.72 -20.88
CA THR A 254 -44.45 2.55 -22.05
C THR A 254 -44.41 1.08 -22.47
N THR A 255 -45.58 0.45 -22.62
CA THR A 255 -45.66 -0.95 -23.07
C THR A 255 -45.12 -1.10 -24.50
N CYS A 256 -44.27 -2.09 -24.73
CA CYS A 256 -43.66 -2.31 -26.04
C CYS A 256 -44.68 -2.81 -27.09
N ASP A 257 -45.71 -3.52 -26.66
CA ASP A 257 -46.69 -4.14 -27.54
C ASP A 257 -47.77 -3.14 -28.01
N THR A 258 -48.29 -2.28 -27.12
CA THR A 258 -49.40 -1.35 -27.42
C THR A 258 -48.98 0.12 -27.50
N GLY A 259 -47.81 0.48 -26.97
CA GLY A 259 -47.34 1.88 -26.87
C GLY A 259 -48.10 2.69 -25.80
N GLU A 260 -48.80 2.03 -24.88
CA GLU A 260 -49.53 2.69 -23.79
C GLU A 260 -48.63 3.07 -22.65
N ASP A 261 -48.76 4.29 -22.11
CA ASP A 261 -48.08 4.73 -20.92
C ASP A 261 -48.74 4.16 -19.66
N ILE A 262 -48.05 3.26 -18.98
CA ILE A 262 -48.55 2.59 -17.76
C ILE A 262 -47.84 3.14 -16.48
N THR A 263 -47.13 4.23 -16.59
CA THR A 263 -46.34 4.82 -15.47
C THR A 263 -47.22 5.06 -14.24
N GLU A 264 -48.30 5.79 -14.40
CA GLU A 264 -49.24 6.09 -13.29
C GLU A 264 -49.89 4.83 -12.73
N GLN A 265 -50.24 3.87 -13.58
CA GLN A 265 -50.81 2.61 -13.17
C GLN A 265 -49.89 1.83 -12.27
N VAL A 266 -48.62 1.69 -12.64
CA VAL A 266 -47.59 0.98 -11.85
C VAL A 266 -47.31 1.69 -10.52
N LEU A 267 -47.21 3.04 -10.53
CA LEU A 267 -46.88 3.81 -9.34
C LEU A 267 -48.03 3.97 -8.34
N THR A 268 -49.29 3.89 -8.78
CA THR A 268 -50.45 4.06 -7.89
C THR A 268 -51.13 2.74 -7.51
N LYS A 269 -50.75 1.63 -8.15
CA LYS A 269 -51.26 0.30 -7.82
C LYS A 269 -51.00 -0.03 -6.36
N LYS A 270 -52.06 -0.48 -5.67
CA LYS A 270 -51.93 -1.06 -4.34
C LYS A 270 -51.52 -2.53 -4.44
N GLY A 271 -50.46 -2.87 -3.77
CA GLY A 271 -49.89 -4.22 -3.79
C GLY A 271 -48.46 -4.26 -4.27
N TYR A 272 -48.05 -5.39 -4.82
CA TYR A 272 -46.68 -5.63 -5.22
C TYR A 272 -46.53 -5.62 -6.75
N THR A 273 -45.40 -5.08 -7.21
CA THR A 273 -45.01 -5.11 -8.62
C THR A 273 -43.50 -5.45 -8.69
N PHE A 274 -43.16 -6.47 -9.45
CA PHE A 274 -41.80 -6.79 -9.82
C PHE A 274 -41.41 -6.05 -11.09
N LEU A 275 -40.24 -5.45 -11.09
CA LEU A 275 -39.60 -4.84 -12.26
C LEU A 275 -38.29 -5.57 -12.55
N LEU A 276 -38.24 -6.34 -13.62
CA LEU A 276 -37.01 -6.87 -14.19
C LEU A 276 -36.39 -5.79 -15.06
N VAL A 277 -35.33 -5.15 -14.58
CA VAL A 277 -34.72 -4.00 -15.23
C VAL A 277 -33.52 -4.45 -16.05
N SER A 278 -33.58 -4.29 -17.36
CA SER A 278 -32.53 -4.62 -18.30
C SER A 278 -32.25 -3.43 -19.24
N PRO A 279 -31.25 -2.61 -19.00
CA PRO A 279 -30.93 -1.49 -19.90
C PRO A 279 -30.72 -1.90 -21.35
N ARG A 280 -30.13 -3.09 -21.59
CA ARG A 280 -29.95 -3.67 -22.92
C ARG A 280 -30.00 -5.17 -22.86
N LEU A 281 -31.02 -5.77 -23.50
CA LEU A 281 -31.22 -7.22 -23.56
C LEU A 281 -30.13 -7.93 -24.38
N ALA A 282 -29.60 -7.30 -25.42
CA ALA A 282 -28.53 -7.89 -26.25
C ALA A 282 -27.25 -8.25 -25.51
N VAL A 283 -27.01 -7.64 -24.34
CA VAL A 283 -25.84 -7.88 -23.47
C VAL A 283 -26.26 -8.21 -22.03
N ALA A 284 -27.52 -8.59 -21.83
CA ALA A 284 -28.01 -9.06 -20.55
C ALA A 284 -27.49 -10.46 -20.26
N ASP A 285 -27.25 -10.77 -19.00
CA ASP A 285 -26.85 -12.11 -18.55
C ASP A 285 -28.11 -13.01 -18.51
N ASP A 286 -28.08 -14.09 -19.24
CA ASP A 286 -29.15 -15.07 -19.35
C ASP A 286 -28.94 -16.32 -18.48
N SER A 287 -27.85 -16.37 -17.69
CA SER A 287 -27.51 -17.57 -16.92
C SER A 287 -28.52 -17.96 -15.86
N ASN A 288 -29.34 -17.00 -15.37
CA ASN A 288 -30.29 -17.19 -14.29
C ASN A 288 -31.77 -16.97 -14.76
N PHE A 289 -32.05 -17.21 -16.05
CA PHE A 289 -33.41 -17.02 -16.57
C PHE A 289 -34.42 -17.95 -15.88
N GLY A 290 -34.04 -19.17 -15.50
CA GLY A 290 -34.92 -20.09 -14.78
C GLY A 290 -35.34 -19.57 -13.40
N ASP A 291 -34.47 -18.85 -12.68
CA ASP A 291 -34.84 -18.21 -11.41
C ASP A 291 -35.78 -17.03 -11.65
N ILE A 292 -35.63 -16.32 -12.76
CA ILE A 292 -36.53 -15.22 -13.16
C ILE A 292 -37.93 -15.76 -13.48
N ASP A 293 -38.03 -16.86 -14.21
CA ASP A 293 -39.31 -17.50 -14.55
C ASP A 293 -40.03 -18.00 -13.30
N GLN A 294 -39.30 -18.59 -12.35
CA GLN A 294 -39.89 -18.99 -11.06
C GLN A 294 -40.45 -17.79 -10.27
N ILE A 295 -39.77 -16.65 -10.30
CA ILE A 295 -40.26 -15.42 -9.67
C ILE A 295 -41.46 -14.86 -10.42
N TYR A 296 -41.50 -14.99 -11.74
CA TYR A 296 -42.65 -14.60 -12.56
C TYR A 296 -43.85 -15.47 -12.26
N GLU A 297 -43.75 -16.80 -12.27
CA GLU A 297 -44.81 -17.74 -11.88
C GLU A 297 -45.33 -17.44 -10.47
N TYR A 298 -44.40 -17.23 -9.50
CA TYR A 298 -44.78 -16.85 -8.14
C TYR A 298 -45.54 -15.52 -8.09
N ALA A 299 -45.17 -14.52 -8.91
CA ALA A 299 -45.83 -13.23 -8.97
C ALA A 299 -47.29 -13.40 -9.48
N GLU A 300 -47.49 -14.19 -10.55
CA GLU A 300 -48.84 -14.51 -11.08
C GLU A 300 -49.73 -15.24 -10.05
N GLU A 301 -49.18 -16.26 -9.39
CA GLU A 301 -49.93 -17.03 -8.37
C GLU A 301 -50.32 -16.16 -7.16
N ASN A 302 -49.55 -15.14 -6.82
CA ASN A 302 -49.80 -14.28 -5.67
C ASN A 302 -50.42 -12.92 -6.03
N GLY A 303 -50.80 -12.70 -7.29
CA GLY A 303 -51.46 -11.49 -7.75
C GLY A 303 -50.61 -10.23 -7.75
N ALA A 304 -49.26 -10.39 -7.88
CA ALA A 304 -48.33 -9.33 -8.11
C ALA A 304 -48.11 -9.11 -9.61
N ASP A 305 -47.92 -7.86 -10.05
CA ASP A 305 -47.54 -7.62 -11.45
C ASP A 305 -46.04 -7.89 -11.66
N PHE A 306 -45.72 -8.28 -12.89
CA PHE A 306 -44.32 -8.47 -13.32
C PHE A 306 -44.12 -7.82 -14.69
N TYR A 307 -43.14 -6.89 -14.77
CA TYR A 307 -42.77 -6.20 -16.00
C TYR A 307 -41.30 -6.31 -16.24
N CYS A 308 -40.88 -6.56 -17.48
CA CYS A 308 -39.52 -6.38 -17.93
C CYS A 308 -39.36 -4.97 -18.53
N VAL A 309 -38.51 -4.16 -17.92
CA VAL A 309 -38.30 -2.77 -18.33
C VAL A 309 -36.95 -2.66 -19.05
N THR A 310 -36.93 -2.22 -20.30
CA THR A 310 -35.77 -2.18 -21.17
C THR A 310 -35.74 -0.97 -22.09
N ALA A 311 -34.56 -0.60 -22.57
CA ALA A 311 -34.39 0.36 -23.65
C ALA A 311 -34.11 -0.31 -25.00
N SER A 312 -34.19 -1.63 -25.05
CA SER A 312 -33.95 -2.44 -26.26
C SER A 312 -35.03 -2.29 -27.30
N ALA A 313 -34.65 -2.44 -28.56
CA ALA A 313 -35.59 -2.49 -29.67
C ALA A 313 -36.38 -3.82 -29.72
N ASN A 314 -37.48 -3.86 -30.45
CA ASN A 314 -38.38 -5.02 -30.50
C ASN A 314 -37.70 -6.30 -30.99
N ASP A 315 -36.74 -6.22 -31.88
CA ASP A 315 -35.97 -7.36 -32.38
C ASP A 315 -35.08 -7.99 -31.29
N GLU A 316 -34.54 -7.16 -30.38
CA GLU A 316 -33.80 -7.66 -29.22
C GLU A 316 -34.71 -8.28 -28.17
N ILE A 317 -35.94 -7.75 -28.03
CA ILE A 317 -37.00 -8.30 -27.13
C ILE A 317 -37.44 -9.66 -27.64
N GLU A 318 -37.74 -9.80 -28.93
CA GLU A 318 -38.13 -11.10 -29.51
C GLU A 318 -37.02 -12.13 -29.38
N ARG A 319 -35.75 -11.73 -29.65
CA ARG A 319 -34.64 -12.61 -29.47
C ARG A 319 -34.47 -13.07 -28.00
N TRP A 320 -34.73 -12.19 -27.04
CA TRP A 320 -34.74 -12.54 -25.62
C TRP A 320 -35.84 -13.52 -25.29
N ARG A 321 -37.05 -13.30 -25.79
CA ARG A 321 -38.18 -14.24 -25.64
C ARG A 321 -37.88 -15.64 -26.22
N ASP A 322 -37.30 -15.68 -27.40
CA ASP A 322 -36.87 -16.94 -28.04
C ASP A 322 -35.81 -17.70 -27.22
N LEU A 323 -34.90 -16.96 -26.58
CA LEU A 323 -33.82 -17.55 -25.82
C LEU A 323 -34.26 -18.04 -24.44
N THR A 324 -35.09 -17.27 -23.75
CA THR A 324 -35.47 -17.51 -22.35
C THR A 324 -36.87 -18.09 -22.15
N GLY A 325 -37.70 -18.04 -23.15
CA GLY A 325 -39.12 -18.41 -23.02
C GLY A 325 -39.99 -17.39 -22.31
N ALA A 326 -39.52 -16.13 -22.15
CA ALA A 326 -40.17 -15.11 -21.33
C ALA A 326 -41.59 -14.76 -21.79
N GLU A 327 -42.58 -14.96 -20.91
CA GLU A 327 -44.01 -14.67 -21.14
C GLU A 327 -44.46 -13.33 -20.52
N TYR A 328 -43.62 -12.73 -19.65
CA TYR A 328 -43.89 -11.44 -19.00
C TYR A 328 -43.94 -10.25 -19.97
N GLN A 329 -44.68 -9.20 -19.55
CA GLN A 329 -44.85 -7.99 -20.36
C GLN A 329 -43.59 -7.14 -20.39
N PHE A 330 -43.23 -6.67 -21.60
CA PHE A 330 -42.09 -5.74 -21.82
C PHE A 330 -42.57 -4.30 -21.90
N CYS A 331 -41.81 -3.42 -21.21
CA CYS A 331 -42.00 -1.99 -21.20
C CYS A 331 -40.71 -1.28 -21.60
N ASN A 332 -40.88 -0.21 -22.39
CA ASN A 332 -39.77 0.66 -22.78
C ASN A 332 -39.58 1.76 -21.73
N ALA A 333 -38.31 2.08 -21.42
CA ALA A 333 -37.88 3.21 -20.59
C ALA A 333 -36.51 3.71 -21.04
N ASP A 334 -36.14 4.92 -20.62
CA ASP A 334 -34.83 5.51 -20.96
C ASP A 334 -33.64 4.70 -20.41
N GLU A 335 -32.62 4.46 -21.25
CA GLU A 335 -31.46 3.66 -20.88
C GLU A 335 -30.69 4.25 -19.70
N THR A 336 -30.60 5.58 -19.60
CA THR A 336 -29.88 6.27 -18.50
C THR A 336 -30.63 6.08 -17.18
N THR A 337 -31.97 6.19 -17.24
CA THR A 337 -32.84 5.94 -16.10
C THR A 337 -32.69 4.51 -15.60
N LEU A 338 -32.74 3.51 -16.50
CA LEU A 338 -32.55 2.10 -16.14
C LEU A 338 -31.19 1.83 -15.49
N LYS A 339 -30.10 2.38 -16.02
CA LYS A 339 -28.77 2.32 -15.41
C LYS A 339 -28.70 2.99 -14.04
N THR A 340 -29.52 4.02 -13.81
CA THR A 340 -29.64 4.69 -12.52
C THR A 340 -30.48 3.88 -11.53
N MET A 341 -31.49 3.17 -12.01
CA MET A 341 -32.33 2.32 -11.16
C MET A 341 -31.55 1.17 -10.53
N ILE A 342 -30.78 0.42 -11.33
CA ILE A 342 -30.04 -0.75 -10.82
C ILE A 342 -28.67 -0.90 -11.50
N ARG A 343 -27.69 -1.47 -10.77
CA ARG A 343 -26.35 -1.80 -11.28
C ARG A 343 -26.22 -3.30 -11.60
N SER A 344 -27.18 -3.82 -12.35
CA SER A 344 -27.17 -5.21 -12.82
C SER A 344 -27.90 -5.26 -14.17
N ASN A 345 -27.54 -6.17 -15.06
CA ASN A 345 -28.21 -6.35 -16.33
C ASN A 345 -28.36 -7.86 -16.66
N PRO A 346 -29.56 -8.44 -16.39
CA PRO A 346 -30.72 -7.82 -15.76
C PRO A 346 -30.56 -7.63 -14.26
N GLY A 347 -31.47 -6.89 -13.64
CA GLY A 347 -31.60 -6.78 -12.19
C GLY A 347 -33.06 -6.73 -11.79
N LEU A 348 -33.40 -7.23 -10.63
CA LEU A 348 -34.79 -7.31 -10.15
C LEU A 348 -35.06 -6.24 -9.09
N MET A 349 -36.20 -5.58 -9.18
CA MET A 349 -36.71 -4.65 -8.18
C MET A 349 -38.10 -5.07 -7.74
N LEU A 350 -38.42 -4.92 -6.47
CA LEU A 350 -39.73 -5.11 -5.91
C LEU A 350 -40.28 -3.79 -5.42
N LEU A 351 -41.48 -3.42 -5.92
CA LEU A 351 -42.24 -2.28 -5.46
C LEU A 351 -43.38 -2.72 -4.61
N LYS A 352 -43.72 -1.94 -3.58
CA LYS A 352 -44.99 -2.03 -2.85
C LYS A 352 -45.63 -0.65 -2.78
N ASP A 353 -46.81 -0.49 -3.33
CA ASP A 353 -47.53 0.80 -3.37
C ASP A 353 -46.60 1.93 -3.91
N GLY A 354 -45.84 1.66 -4.99
CA GLY A 354 -44.88 2.58 -5.60
C GLY A 354 -43.57 2.80 -4.80
N THR A 355 -43.41 2.13 -3.65
CA THR A 355 -42.17 2.23 -2.81
C THR A 355 -41.25 1.04 -3.09
N ILE A 356 -40.00 1.27 -3.33
CA ILE A 356 -38.97 0.23 -3.55
C ILE A 356 -38.71 -0.51 -2.24
N THR A 357 -39.10 -1.80 -2.17
CA THR A 357 -38.89 -2.63 -0.97
C THR A 357 -37.69 -3.53 -1.06
N GLY A 358 -37.24 -3.90 -2.28
CA GLY A 358 -36.05 -4.73 -2.48
C GLY A 358 -35.45 -4.55 -3.85
N LYS A 359 -34.12 -4.85 -3.95
CA LYS A 359 -33.36 -4.84 -5.20
C LYS A 359 -32.33 -5.97 -5.17
N TRP A 360 -32.23 -6.71 -6.28
CA TRP A 360 -31.31 -7.85 -6.41
C TRP A 360 -30.59 -7.82 -7.75
N SER A 361 -29.34 -8.21 -7.76
CA SER A 361 -28.64 -8.48 -9.01
C SER A 361 -29.07 -9.84 -9.58
N HIS A 362 -28.84 -10.07 -10.87
CA HIS A 362 -29.09 -11.37 -11.49
C HIS A 362 -28.33 -12.52 -10.80
N ASN A 363 -27.21 -12.26 -10.14
CA ASN A 363 -26.42 -13.27 -9.40
C ASN A 363 -26.93 -13.55 -7.98
N ALA A 364 -27.90 -12.79 -7.48
CA ALA A 364 -28.39 -12.88 -6.10
C ALA A 364 -29.90 -12.69 -6.04
N LEU A 365 -30.60 -13.30 -6.97
CA LEU A 365 -32.08 -13.30 -7.02
C LEU A 365 -32.68 -14.05 -5.82
N PRO A 366 -33.88 -13.68 -5.35
CA PRO A 366 -34.63 -14.47 -4.37
C PRO A 366 -34.80 -15.91 -4.88
N GLN A 367 -34.46 -16.88 -4.04
CA GLN A 367 -34.63 -18.30 -4.37
C GLN A 367 -36.03 -18.79 -4.04
N THR A 368 -36.41 -19.91 -4.61
CA THR A 368 -37.74 -20.54 -4.36
C THR A 368 -37.99 -20.75 -2.87
N ASP A 369 -36.95 -21.06 -2.08
CA ASP A 369 -37.08 -21.23 -0.63
C ASP A 369 -37.37 -19.90 0.10
N ASP A 370 -37.10 -18.75 -0.52
CA ASP A 370 -37.47 -17.42 -0.01
C ASP A 370 -38.89 -17.01 -0.36
N LEU A 371 -39.54 -17.71 -1.32
CA LEU A 371 -40.86 -17.40 -1.91
C LEU A 371 -41.98 -18.38 -1.47
N THR A 372 -41.91 -18.89 -0.24
CA THR A 372 -42.79 -19.95 0.28
C THR A 372 -44.14 -19.49 0.77
N ALA A 373 -44.40 -18.19 0.81
CA ALA A 373 -45.64 -17.57 1.31
C ALA A 373 -45.93 -16.26 0.57
N PRO A 374 -47.16 -15.69 0.67
CA PRO A 374 -47.43 -14.37 0.09
C PRO A 374 -46.47 -13.29 0.60
N LEU A 375 -46.08 -12.33 -0.28
CA LEU A 375 -45.08 -11.28 -0.01
C LEU A 375 -45.34 -10.48 1.26
N GLN A 376 -46.59 -10.32 1.68
CA GLN A 376 -46.98 -9.62 2.92
C GLN A 376 -46.42 -10.30 4.17
N GLN A 377 -46.19 -11.62 4.13
CA GLN A 377 -45.68 -12.42 5.24
C GLN A 377 -44.17 -12.60 5.20
N LEU A 378 -43.57 -12.43 4.02
CA LEU A 378 -42.13 -12.60 3.80
C LEU A 378 -41.35 -11.34 4.17
N THR A 379 -40.09 -11.53 4.53
CA THR A 379 -39.17 -10.43 4.82
C THR A 379 -38.86 -9.58 3.59
N ILE A 380 -38.78 -10.18 2.41
CA ILE A 380 -38.53 -9.52 1.13
C ILE A 380 -39.64 -8.56 0.72
N GLY A 381 -40.90 -8.84 1.11
CA GLY A 381 -42.06 -7.98 0.83
C GLY A 381 -42.22 -6.81 1.82
N LYS A 382 -41.46 -6.78 2.88
CA LYS A 382 -41.43 -5.66 3.83
C LYS A 382 -40.31 -4.73 3.45
N ALA A 383 -40.57 -3.40 3.45
CA ALA A 383 -39.48 -2.43 3.29
C ALA A 383 -38.41 -2.77 4.31
N GLN A 384 -37.28 -3.23 3.83
CA GLN A 384 -36.15 -3.50 4.72
C GLN A 384 -35.75 -2.16 5.33
N ASN A 385 -35.83 -2.04 6.65
CA ASN A 385 -35.23 -0.98 7.40
C ASN A 385 -33.71 -1.24 7.38
N ASP A 386 -33.14 -1.14 6.19
CA ASP A 386 -31.72 -1.20 5.99
C ASP A 386 -31.10 0.04 6.65
N SER A 387 -30.70 -0.11 7.90
CA SER A 387 -30.07 1.00 8.57
C SER A 387 -28.70 1.22 7.91
N THR A 388 -28.63 2.25 7.07
CA THR A 388 -27.37 2.74 6.50
C THR A 388 -26.27 2.83 7.56
N THR A 389 -26.67 3.10 8.81
CA THR A 389 -25.80 3.14 9.99
C THR A 389 -25.19 1.76 10.31
N GLU A 390 -25.95 0.66 10.24
CA GLU A 390 -25.41 -0.69 10.50
C GLU A 390 -24.43 -1.11 9.42
N ARG A 391 -24.78 -0.87 8.15
CA ARG A 391 -23.87 -1.15 7.02
C ARG A 391 -22.58 -0.34 7.15
N LEU A 392 -22.68 0.96 7.48
CA LEU A 392 -21.51 1.80 7.72
C LEU A 392 -20.65 1.27 8.88
N LEU A 393 -21.29 0.85 9.97
CA LEU A 393 -20.60 0.28 11.13
C LEU A 393 -19.84 -1.01 10.74
N ILE A 394 -20.49 -1.92 10.01
CA ILE A 394 -19.88 -3.16 9.53
C ILE A 394 -18.66 -2.86 8.66
N VAL A 395 -18.78 -1.95 7.70
CA VAL A 395 -17.68 -1.54 6.81
C VAL A 395 -16.51 -0.92 7.60
N LEU A 396 -16.82 -0.02 8.54
CA LEU A 396 -15.79 0.59 9.38
C LEU A 396 -15.11 -0.43 10.30
N LEU A 397 -15.87 -1.33 10.90
CA LEU A 397 -15.32 -2.37 11.77
C LEU A 397 -14.48 -3.39 10.98
N THR A 398 -14.95 -3.86 9.84
CA THR A 398 -14.22 -4.84 9.03
C THR A 398 -12.92 -4.27 8.46
N PHE A 399 -12.84 -2.98 8.16
CA PHE A 399 -11.62 -2.36 7.66
C PHE A 399 -10.71 -1.82 8.77
N PHE A 400 -11.24 -0.96 9.66
CA PHE A 400 -10.38 -0.25 10.62
C PHE A 400 -10.05 -1.06 11.87
N LEU A 401 -10.89 -1.99 12.30
CA LEU A 401 -10.63 -2.78 13.51
C LEU A 401 -9.34 -3.62 13.39
N PRO A 402 -9.12 -4.40 12.30
CA PRO A 402 -7.87 -5.16 12.15
C PRO A 402 -6.63 -4.26 12.06
N LEU A 403 -6.72 -3.12 11.36
CA LEU A 403 -5.62 -2.18 11.25
C LEU A 403 -5.32 -1.47 12.58
N SER A 404 -6.36 -1.14 13.35
CA SER A 404 -6.23 -0.56 14.69
C SER A 404 -5.61 -1.54 15.67
N ALA A 405 -6.06 -2.81 15.65
CA ALA A 405 -5.49 -3.89 16.45
C ALA A 405 -4.01 -4.12 16.11
N LEU A 406 -3.67 -4.16 14.81
CA LEU A 406 -2.28 -4.26 14.34
C LEU A 406 -1.44 -3.08 14.83
N THR A 407 -1.96 -1.86 14.72
CA THR A 407 -1.26 -0.64 15.16
C THR A 407 -1.02 -0.66 16.67
N LEU A 408 -2.04 -1.07 17.45
CA LEU A 408 -1.94 -1.20 18.89
C LEU A 408 -0.91 -2.26 19.29
N ALA A 409 -0.96 -3.44 18.66
CA ALA A 409 -0.01 -4.51 18.88
C ALA A 409 1.44 -4.08 18.56
N ASP A 410 1.65 -3.38 17.44
CA ASP A 410 2.96 -2.83 17.04
C ASP A 410 3.46 -1.80 18.08
N ARG A 411 2.58 -0.94 18.59
CA ARG A 411 2.91 0.05 19.63
C ARG A 411 3.17 -0.59 20.98
N LEU A 412 2.35 -1.55 21.39
CA LEU A 412 2.56 -2.30 22.62
C LEU A 412 3.87 -3.07 22.59
N TRP A 413 4.20 -3.70 21.46
CA TRP A 413 5.48 -4.36 21.28
C TRP A 413 6.67 -3.37 21.33
N ALA A 414 6.59 -2.24 20.64
CA ALA A 414 7.58 -1.18 20.70
C ALA A 414 7.73 -0.62 22.13
N TRP A 415 6.61 -0.42 22.84
CA TRP A 415 6.60 0.04 24.24
C TRP A 415 7.16 -1.01 25.19
N SER A 416 6.81 -2.29 25.03
CA SER A 416 7.37 -3.39 25.82
C SER A 416 8.89 -3.52 25.61
N LYS A 417 9.37 -3.29 24.38
CA LYS A 417 10.81 -3.22 24.06
C LYS A 417 11.46 -2.00 24.74
N TRP A 418 10.77 -0.85 24.74
CA TRP A 418 11.27 0.36 25.41
C TRP A 418 11.29 0.19 26.95
N ILE A 419 10.24 -0.40 27.55
CA ILE A 419 10.22 -0.70 29.00
C ILE A 419 11.34 -1.67 29.36
N ARG A 420 11.54 -2.75 28.59
CA ARG A 420 12.65 -3.69 28.79
C ARG A 420 14.00 -2.97 28.75
N ASN A 421 14.19 -2.06 27.79
CA ASN A 421 15.42 -1.25 27.70
C ASN A 421 15.55 -0.25 28.88
N LYS A 422 14.42 0.34 29.35
CA LYS A 422 14.43 1.27 30.48
C LYS A 422 14.61 0.57 31.84
N GLN A 423 14.05 -0.64 31.99
CA GLN A 423 14.27 -1.47 33.17
C GLN A 423 15.70 -1.99 33.28
N SER A 424 16.37 -2.19 32.14
CA SER A 424 17.81 -2.53 32.11
C SER A 424 18.69 -1.42 32.69
N ASN A 425 18.24 -0.15 32.67
CA ASN A 425 18.96 0.99 33.20
C ASN A 425 18.65 1.33 34.68
N ASN A 426 17.71 0.64 35.33
CA ASN A 426 17.37 0.88 36.76
C ASN A 426 18.19 -0.07 37.68
N ARG A 427 19.19 0.49 38.36
CA ARG A 427 20.07 -0.22 39.31
C ARG A 427 19.36 -1.01 40.43
N ILE A 428 18.10 -0.74 40.73
CA ILE A 428 17.32 -1.40 41.79
C ILE A 428 16.84 -2.82 41.40
N PHE A 429 16.66 -3.09 40.09
CA PHE A 429 16.23 -4.41 39.61
C PHE A 429 17.36 -5.42 39.44
N ASN A 430 18.62 -4.95 39.52
CA ASN A 430 19.80 -5.83 39.36
C ASN A 430 20.17 -6.64 40.61
N LEU A 431 19.44 -6.51 41.72
CA LEU A 431 19.72 -7.29 42.95
C LEU A 431 19.20 -8.73 42.89
N PHE A 432 18.46 -9.12 41.85
CA PHE A 432 17.90 -10.46 41.66
C PHE A 432 18.21 -11.08 40.29
N LYS A 433 19.20 -10.58 39.56
CA LYS A 433 19.64 -11.19 38.31
C LYS A 433 20.93 -11.97 38.49
N THR A 434 20.92 -13.23 38.11
CA THR A 434 22.09 -14.01 37.70
C THR A 434 22.95 -13.14 36.77
N GLU A 435 24.25 -13.12 36.98
CA GLU A 435 25.20 -12.34 36.18
C GLU A 435 24.95 -12.49 34.69
N LYS A 436 24.44 -11.43 34.04
CA LYS A 436 24.26 -11.40 32.60
C LYS A 436 25.66 -11.22 31.97
N LYS A 437 26.15 -12.26 31.33
CA LYS A 437 27.44 -12.26 30.64
C LYS A 437 27.44 -11.11 29.63
N MET A 438 28.28 -10.10 29.83
CA MET A 438 28.37 -8.95 28.94
C MET A 438 29.02 -9.38 27.62
N ARG A 439 28.51 -8.84 26.49
CA ARG A 439 29.12 -9.06 25.18
C ARG A 439 30.62 -8.65 25.20
N LYS A 440 31.43 -9.44 24.51
CA LYS A 440 32.86 -9.09 24.35
C LYS A 440 32.99 -7.90 23.43
N LYS A 441 33.68 -6.91 23.90
CA LYS A 441 34.15 -5.75 23.11
C LYS A 441 35.38 -6.13 22.39
N ILE A 442 35.44 -5.96 21.06
CA ILE A 442 36.55 -6.44 20.24
C ILE A 442 37.00 -5.33 19.27
N VAL A 443 38.29 -5.04 19.22
CA VAL A 443 38.92 -4.21 18.20
C VAL A 443 39.91 -5.08 17.44
N ALA A 444 39.59 -5.40 16.18
CA ALA A 444 40.39 -6.25 15.33
C ALA A 444 41.02 -5.41 14.20
N GLY A 445 42.35 -5.48 14.04
CA GLY A 445 43.06 -4.91 12.93
C GLY A 445 43.13 -5.87 11.75
N ASN A 446 42.70 -5.44 10.57
CA ASN A 446 42.92 -6.13 9.30
C ASN A 446 44.03 -5.40 8.54
N TRP A 447 45.23 -6.00 8.53
CA TRP A 447 46.38 -5.38 7.89
C TRP A 447 46.34 -5.41 6.37
N LYS A 448 45.50 -6.31 5.82
CA LYS A 448 45.42 -6.55 4.39
C LYS A 448 46.78 -6.86 3.78
N MET A 449 46.95 -6.72 2.49
CA MET A 449 48.23 -6.97 1.80
C MET A 449 49.22 -5.79 1.98
N ASN A 450 49.68 -5.62 3.22
CA ASN A 450 50.62 -4.53 3.56
C ASN A 450 51.83 -5.08 4.33
N MET A 451 52.93 -4.34 4.24
CA MET A 451 54.21 -4.52 4.95
C MET A 451 55.00 -5.77 4.51
N ASN A 452 56.31 -5.64 4.52
CA ASN A 452 57.19 -6.80 4.45
C ASN A 452 57.29 -7.49 5.81
N LEU A 453 58.01 -8.61 5.90
CA LEU A 453 58.11 -9.41 7.12
C LEU A 453 58.69 -8.60 8.31
N GLN A 454 59.74 -7.84 8.09
CA GLN A 454 60.39 -7.09 9.14
C GLN A 454 59.52 -5.96 9.69
N ASP A 455 58.89 -5.18 8.79
CA ASP A 455 58.05 -4.07 9.16
C ASP A 455 56.78 -4.56 9.90
N GLY A 456 56.18 -5.68 9.45
CA GLY A 456 55.05 -6.28 10.12
C GLY A 456 55.37 -6.80 11.52
N VAL A 457 56.52 -7.44 11.72
CA VAL A 457 56.95 -7.89 13.05
C VAL A 457 57.27 -6.70 13.96
N ALA A 458 57.88 -5.62 13.41
CA ALA A 458 58.17 -4.42 14.17
C ALA A 458 56.88 -3.73 14.65
N LEU A 459 55.88 -3.58 13.77
CA LEU A 459 54.57 -3.01 14.13
C LEU A 459 53.85 -3.87 15.18
N ALA A 460 53.84 -5.21 15.02
CA ALA A 460 53.22 -6.11 16.00
C ALA A 460 53.86 -5.97 17.39
N LYS A 461 55.20 -5.85 17.43
CA LYS A 461 55.95 -5.63 18.67
C LYS A 461 55.59 -4.29 19.32
N GLU A 462 55.54 -3.20 18.54
CA GLU A 462 55.15 -1.86 19.00
C GLU A 462 53.75 -1.85 19.59
N ILE A 463 52.75 -2.47 18.89
CA ILE A 463 51.37 -2.59 19.38
C ILE A 463 51.35 -3.39 20.68
N ASN A 464 52.04 -4.52 20.74
CA ASN A 464 52.09 -5.36 21.93
C ASN A 464 52.68 -4.62 23.13
N GLU A 465 53.79 -3.97 22.97
CA GLU A 465 54.46 -3.17 24.03
C GLU A 465 53.53 -2.06 24.54
N ALA A 466 52.88 -1.32 23.65
CA ALA A 466 51.96 -0.25 23.99
C ALA A 466 50.71 -0.75 24.77
N LEU A 467 50.19 -1.93 24.44
CA LEU A 467 49.02 -2.49 25.08
C LEU A 467 49.34 -3.30 26.36
N VAL A 468 50.53 -3.83 26.48
CA VAL A 468 51.02 -4.42 27.75
C VAL A 468 51.23 -3.32 28.78
N ALA A 469 51.81 -2.17 28.38
CA ALA A 469 52.00 -1.03 29.24
C ALA A 469 50.69 -0.35 29.70
N ASP A 470 49.69 -0.33 28.83
CA ASP A 470 48.41 0.32 29.08
C ASP A 470 47.26 -0.61 28.63
N LYS A 471 46.84 -1.51 29.53
CA LYS A 471 45.89 -2.60 29.23
C LYS A 471 44.57 -2.11 28.67
N PRO A 472 44.09 -2.70 27.54
CA PRO A 472 42.81 -2.34 26.93
C PRO A 472 41.60 -2.81 27.74
N ASN A 473 40.45 -2.10 27.59
CA ASN A 473 39.16 -2.53 28.13
C ASN A 473 38.33 -3.38 27.14
N CYS A 474 39.00 -3.92 26.11
CA CYS A 474 38.41 -4.76 25.08
C CYS A 474 39.41 -5.84 24.63
N ASP A 475 38.93 -6.89 24.00
CA ASP A 475 39.77 -7.87 23.33
C ASP A 475 40.40 -7.18 22.09
N VAL A 476 41.71 -7.29 21.91
CA VAL A 476 42.44 -6.74 20.75
C VAL A 476 42.93 -7.90 19.91
N VAL A 477 42.74 -7.84 18.61
CA VAL A 477 43.20 -8.83 17.64
C VAL A 477 43.94 -8.12 16.51
N ILE A 478 45.05 -8.67 16.04
CA ILE A 478 45.69 -8.24 14.78
C ILE A 478 45.62 -9.41 13.80
N CYS A 479 45.03 -9.17 12.64
CA CYS A 479 44.97 -10.11 11.52
C CYS A 479 45.97 -9.68 10.47
N THR A 480 46.91 -10.58 10.17
CA THR A 480 48.06 -10.29 9.33
C THR A 480 48.15 -11.23 8.12
N PRO A 481 48.84 -10.83 7.04
CA PRO A 481 49.22 -11.72 5.95
C PRO A 481 49.91 -12.98 6.47
N PHE A 482 49.76 -14.10 5.75
CA PHE A 482 50.32 -15.41 6.13
C PHE A 482 51.81 -15.37 6.46
N ILE A 483 52.59 -14.57 5.71
CA ILE A 483 54.05 -14.44 5.90
C ILE A 483 54.46 -13.93 7.28
N HIS A 484 53.59 -13.20 7.98
CA HIS A 484 53.85 -12.62 9.29
C HIS A 484 53.51 -13.57 10.46
N LEU A 485 52.52 -14.48 10.28
CA LEU A 485 51.88 -15.19 11.38
C LEU A 485 52.85 -15.83 12.40
N ALA A 486 53.74 -16.71 11.94
CA ALA A 486 54.64 -17.41 12.84
C ALA A 486 55.61 -16.48 13.54
N SER A 487 56.13 -15.44 12.84
CA SER A 487 57.08 -14.47 13.39
C SER A 487 56.39 -13.50 14.35
N VAL A 488 55.15 -13.08 14.05
CA VAL A 488 54.35 -12.21 14.92
C VAL A 488 53.90 -12.95 16.16
N ALA A 489 53.56 -14.23 16.09
CA ALA A 489 53.21 -15.05 17.25
C ALA A 489 54.31 -15.05 18.33
N ASN A 490 55.59 -14.95 17.91
CA ASN A 490 56.75 -14.96 18.83
C ASN A 490 56.98 -13.63 19.57
N VAL A 491 56.35 -12.52 19.11
CA VAL A 491 56.53 -11.19 19.74
C VAL A 491 55.29 -10.69 20.46
N LEU A 492 54.13 -11.40 20.34
CA LEU A 492 52.91 -11.03 21.02
C LEU A 492 52.75 -11.73 22.38
N ASP A 493 52.27 -10.98 23.36
CA ASP A 493 51.63 -11.54 24.55
C ASP A 493 50.22 -11.92 24.21
N SER A 494 49.94 -13.20 23.98
CA SER A 494 48.64 -13.72 23.58
C SER A 494 47.54 -13.49 24.62
N SER A 495 47.87 -13.09 25.85
CA SER A 495 46.91 -12.69 26.88
C SER A 495 46.44 -11.22 26.70
N VAL A 496 47.11 -10.43 25.86
CA VAL A 496 46.83 -9.01 25.61
C VAL A 496 46.37 -8.79 24.16
N VAL A 497 47.09 -9.42 23.21
CA VAL A 497 46.81 -9.26 21.77
C VAL A 497 46.62 -10.64 21.11
N GLY A 498 45.46 -10.90 20.61
CA GLY A 498 45.17 -12.07 19.81
C GLY A 498 45.76 -11.97 18.40
N LEU A 499 46.20 -13.08 17.84
CA LEU A 499 46.69 -13.19 16.47
C LEU A 499 45.63 -13.83 15.56
N GLY A 500 45.42 -13.25 14.38
CA GLY A 500 44.54 -13.77 13.36
C GLY A 500 45.18 -13.84 11.98
N ALA A 501 44.67 -14.72 11.14
CA ALA A 501 44.98 -14.73 9.71
C ALA A 501 43.88 -13.99 8.94
N GLU A 502 44.18 -13.52 7.74
CA GLU A 502 43.26 -12.79 6.88
C GLU A 502 42.41 -13.70 5.96
N ASN A 503 42.74 -15.00 5.92
CA ASN A 503 42.06 -16.04 5.16
C ASN A 503 42.52 -17.44 5.61
N CYS A 504 41.84 -18.50 5.13
CA CYS A 504 42.32 -19.86 5.01
C CYS A 504 41.75 -20.52 3.77
N ALA A 505 42.31 -21.65 3.32
CA ALA A 505 41.78 -22.43 2.22
C ALA A 505 40.49 -23.17 2.61
N ASP A 506 39.68 -23.50 1.61
CA ASP A 506 38.48 -24.36 1.68
C ASP A 506 38.80 -25.85 1.57
N LYS A 507 40.09 -26.22 1.70
CA LYS A 507 40.61 -27.58 1.58
C LYS A 507 41.45 -27.94 2.80
N VAL A 508 41.34 -29.21 3.24
CA VAL A 508 42.12 -29.72 4.37
C VAL A 508 43.59 -29.79 4.08
N LYS A 509 43.96 -30.38 2.94
CA LYS A 509 45.33 -30.55 2.44
C LYS A 509 45.34 -31.10 1.01
N GLY A 510 46.44 -31.07 0.34
CA GLY A 510 46.59 -31.72 -0.97
C GLY A 510 47.24 -30.85 -2.04
N ALA A 511 46.94 -31.13 -3.29
CA ALA A 511 47.53 -30.45 -4.46
C ALA A 511 46.87 -29.09 -4.73
N TYR A 512 47.05 -28.16 -3.81
CA TYR A 512 46.52 -26.80 -3.87
C TYR A 512 47.69 -25.82 -3.71
N THR A 513 48.55 -25.77 -4.72
CA THR A 513 49.75 -24.97 -4.69
C THR A 513 49.47 -23.49 -4.42
N GLY A 514 50.12 -22.95 -3.37
CA GLY A 514 49.95 -21.57 -2.95
C GLY A 514 48.89 -21.33 -1.82
N GLU A 515 48.02 -22.32 -1.55
CA GLU A 515 46.99 -22.22 -0.50
C GLU A 515 47.56 -22.56 0.90
N VAL A 516 46.91 -21.98 1.91
CA VAL A 516 47.23 -22.20 3.34
C VAL A 516 46.01 -22.73 4.04
N SER A 517 46.04 -23.96 4.54
CA SER A 517 44.89 -24.60 5.21
C SER A 517 44.64 -24.00 6.62
N ALA A 518 43.45 -24.21 7.15
CA ALA A 518 43.10 -23.80 8.52
C ALA A 518 44.00 -24.47 9.57
N GLU A 519 44.46 -25.71 9.36
CA GLU A 519 45.43 -26.40 10.20
C GLU A 519 46.78 -25.72 10.17
N MET A 520 47.29 -25.31 8.99
CA MET A 520 48.54 -24.54 8.83
C MET A 520 48.43 -23.19 9.55
N VAL A 521 47.35 -22.46 9.39
CA VAL A 521 47.06 -21.20 10.12
C VAL A 521 47.12 -21.44 11.62
N LYS A 522 46.43 -22.45 12.15
CA LYS A 522 46.42 -22.78 13.56
C LYS A 522 47.79 -23.12 14.10
N SER A 523 48.61 -23.83 13.32
CA SER A 523 49.96 -24.25 13.69
C SER A 523 50.93 -23.08 13.92
N THR A 524 50.66 -21.89 13.38
CA THR A 524 51.45 -20.67 13.59
C THR A 524 51.23 -20.00 14.94
N GLY A 525 50.23 -20.46 15.74
CA GLY A 525 49.77 -19.82 16.96
C GLY A 525 48.59 -18.88 16.79
N ALA A 526 48.07 -18.73 15.56
CA ALA A 526 46.88 -17.93 15.32
C ALA A 526 45.65 -18.49 16.04
N GLN A 527 44.80 -17.61 16.54
CA GLN A 527 43.60 -17.89 17.29
C GLN A 527 42.34 -17.51 16.49
N TYR A 528 42.47 -16.60 15.52
CA TYR A 528 41.40 -16.04 14.73
C TYR A 528 41.68 -16.17 13.23
N VAL A 529 40.62 -16.07 12.43
CA VAL A 529 40.72 -15.95 10.97
C VAL A 529 39.58 -15.05 10.45
N ILE A 530 39.87 -14.16 9.53
CA ILE A 530 38.89 -13.38 8.77
C ILE A 530 38.39 -14.25 7.61
N LEU A 531 37.07 -14.39 7.48
CA LEU A 531 36.43 -15.07 6.33
C LEU A 531 35.31 -14.21 5.76
N GLY A 532 35.13 -14.26 4.44
CA GLY A 532 34.06 -13.58 3.74
C GLY A 532 34.26 -12.06 3.55
N HIS A 533 35.49 -11.56 3.75
CA HIS A 533 35.78 -10.15 3.50
C HIS A 533 35.39 -9.74 2.07
N SER A 534 34.83 -8.55 1.90
CA SER A 534 34.29 -8.03 0.64
C SER A 534 35.29 -8.10 -0.52
N GLU A 535 36.57 -7.78 -0.29
CA GLU A 535 37.63 -7.87 -1.29
C GLU A 535 37.80 -9.32 -1.81
N ARG A 536 37.62 -10.33 -0.95
CA ARG A 536 37.77 -11.73 -1.37
C ARG A 536 36.55 -12.24 -2.12
N ARG A 537 35.37 -11.79 -1.75
CA ARG A 537 34.14 -12.04 -2.51
C ARG A 537 34.24 -11.43 -3.91
N GLN A 538 34.70 -10.18 -3.98
CA GLN A 538 34.77 -9.42 -5.23
C GLN A 538 35.90 -9.87 -6.16
N TYR A 539 37.11 -10.02 -5.63
CA TYR A 539 38.30 -10.25 -6.46
C TYR A 539 38.67 -11.72 -6.64
N TYR A 540 38.26 -12.57 -5.71
CA TYR A 540 38.62 -14.00 -5.71
C TYR A 540 37.40 -14.91 -5.84
N GLY A 541 36.19 -14.35 -6.02
CA GLY A 541 34.97 -15.10 -6.28
C GLY A 541 34.53 -16.02 -5.14
N GLU A 542 34.79 -15.66 -3.88
CA GLU A 542 34.38 -16.47 -2.73
C GLU A 542 32.84 -16.45 -2.59
N THR A 543 32.22 -17.58 -2.94
CA THR A 543 30.77 -17.80 -2.81
C THR A 543 30.38 -18.22 -1.40
N ALA A 544 29.07 -18.25 -1.12
CA ALA A 544 28.54 -18.70 0.17
C ALA A 544 28.95 -20.16 0.47
N GLU A 545 28.99 -21.02 -0.55
CA GLU A 545 29.38 -22.44 -0.43
C GLU A 545 30.84 -22.57 -0.07
N ILE A 546 31.75 -21.86 -0.77
CA ILE A 546 33.18 -21.84 -0.44
C ILE A 546 33.40 -21.33 0.99
N LEU A 547 32.70 -20.28 1.39
CA LEU A 547 32.81 -19.71 2.72
C LEU A 547 32.28 -20.67 3.78
N LYS A 548 31.21 -21.41 3.51
CA LYS A 548 30.72 -22.45 4.40
C LYS A 548 31.78 -23.52 4.68
N GLU A 549 32.46 -24.03 3.64
CA GLU A 549 33.55 -25.00 3.79
C GLU A 549 34.70 -24.42 4.61
N LYS A 550 35.11 -23.16 4.34
CA LYS A 550 36.17 -22.50 5.13
C LYS A 550 35.79 -22.33 6.60
N VAL A 551 34.55 -21.95 6.87
CA VAL A 551 34.00 -21.83 8.25
C VAL A 551 34.09 -23.16 8.99
N ASP A 552 33.61 -24.24 8.38
CA ASP A 552 33.62 -25.57 8.99
C ASP A 552 35.05 -26.04 9.29
N LEU A 553 35.99 -25.83 8.33
CA LEU A 553 37.39 -26.21 8.52
C LEU A 553 38.10 -25.33 9.57
N ALA A 554 37.83 -24.04 9.63
CA ALA A 554 38.41 -23.15 10.64
C ALA A 554 37.95 -23.54 12.05
N LEU A 555 36.65 -23.80 12.24
CA LEU A 555 36.08 -24.25 13.51
C LEU A 555 36.63 -25.62 13.93
N ALA A 556 36.72 -26.56 12.99
CA ALA A 556 37.28 -27.90 13.24
C ALA A 556 38.74 -27.84 13.75
N ASN A 557 39.51 -26.78 13.39
CA ASN A 557 40.85 -26.54 13.84
C ASN A 557 40.93 -25.59 15.06
N GLY A 558 39.81 -25.23 15.68
CA GLY A 558 39.72 -24.42 16.88
C GLY A 558 40.15 -22.94 16.67
N LEU A 559 39.90 -22.41 15.47
CA LEU A 559 39.97 -21.00 15.18
C LEU A 559 38.64 -20.31 15.46
N LYS A 560 38.67 -19.09 15.98
CA LYS A 560 37.54 -18.17 16.04
C LYS A 560 37.42 -17.41 14.74
N ILE A 561 36.24 -17.15 14.27
CA ILE A 561 36.01 -16.57 12.96
C ILE A 561 35.51 -15.13 13.09
N LEU A 562 36.18 -14.20 12.42
CA LEU A 562 35.70 -12.86 12.12
C LEU A 562 35.01 -12.94 10.75
N PHE A 563 33.69 -13.16 10.74
CA PHE A 563 32.91 -13.37 9.52
C PHE A 563 32.39 -12.03 8.98
N CYS A 564 32.82 -11.68 7.77
CA CYS A 564 32.46 -10.43 7.11
C CYS A 564 31.22 -10.58 6.25
N CYS A 565 30.33 -9.62 6.35
CA CYS A 565 29.13 -9.49 5.50
C CYS A 565 28.82 -8.02 5.23
N GLY A 566 28.21 -7.72 4.09
CA GLY A 566 27.87 -6.35 3.73
C GLY A 566 27.25 -6.20 2.36
N GLU A 567 26.76 -5.02 2.05
CA GLU A 567 26.09 -4.70 0.79
C GLU A 567 26.87 -3.69 -0.03
N THR A 568 26.72 -3.77 -1.36
CA THR A 568 27.22 -2.81 -2.35
C THR A 568 26.37 -1.54 -2.36
N LEU A 569 26.84 -0.51 -3.09
CA LEU A 569 26.10 0.74 -3.24
C LEU A 569 24.77 0.52 -4.00
N GLU A 570 24.80 -0.27 -5.07
CA GLU A 570 23.64 -0.60 -5.87
C GLU A 570 22.56 -1.34 -5.05
N GLU A 571 22.97 -2.27 -4.23
CA GLU A 571 22.08 -3.02 -3.35
C GLU A 571 21.47 -2.13 -2.27
N ARG A 572 22.25 -1.19 -1.74
CA ARG A 572 21.75 -0.23 -0.76
C ARG A 572 20.82 0.80 -1.38
N GLU A 573 21.13 1.32 -2.57
CA GLU A 573 20.24 2.23 -3.30
C GLU A 573 18.93 1.53 -3.72
N ALA A 574 19.00 0.23 -4.01
CA ALA A 574 17.83 -0.61 -4.25
C ALA A 574 17.04 -1.00 -2.97
N GLU A 575 17.45 -0.53 -1.78
CA GLU A 575 16.90 -0.89 -0.46
C GLU A 575 16.98 -2.41 -0.14
N LYS A 576 17.93 -3.14 -0.72
CA LYS A 576 18.12 -4.59 -0.56
C LYS A 576 19.15 -4.99 0.51
N GLN A 577 19.79 -4.04 1.20
CA GLN A 577 20.86 -4.29 2.17
C GLN A 577 20.50 -5.36 3.22
N ASN A 578 19.24 -5.40 3.66
CA ASN A 578 18.79 -6.39 4.64
C ASN A 578 18.69 -7.80 4.05
N GLU A 579 18.22 -7.90 2.80
CA GLU A 579 18.08 -9.17 2.10
C GLU A 579 19.47 -9.76 1.78
N VAL A 580 20.40 -8.92 1.30
CA VAL A 580 21.77 -9.33 0.94
C VAL A 580 22.52 -9.81 2.17
N VAL A 581 22.58 -9.02 3.25
CA VAL A 581 23.28 -9.38 4.46
C VAL A 581 22.69 -10.64 5.11
N LYS A 582 21.35 -10.79 5.11
CA LYS A 582 20.71 -12.03 5.58
C LYS A 582 21.08 -13.23 4.71
N ALA A 583 21.10 -13.08 3.38
CA ALA A 583 21.45 -14.16 2.46
C ALA A 583 22.90 -14.62 2.64
N GLU A 584 23.84 -13.69 2.83
CA GLU A 584 25.25 -14.00 3.09
C GLU A 584 25.42 -14.80 4.38
N LEU A 585 24.75 -14.41 5.46
CA LEU A 585 24.83 -15.11 6.75
C LEU A 585 24.14 -16.49 6.69
N VAL A 586 22.96 -16.57 6.05
CA VAL A 586 22.23 -17.83 5.89
C VAL A 586 23.01 -18.83 5.07
N GLY A 587 23.60 -18.40 3.95
CA GLY A 587 24.34 -19.27 3.04
C GLY A 587 25.66 -19.77 3.62
N SER A 588 26.30 -19.00 4.50
CA SER A 588 27.70 -19.28 4.90
C SER A 588 27.83 -19.76 6.36
N VAL A 589 27.03 -19.27 7.33
CA VAL A 589 27.26 -19.53 8.77
C VAL A 589 26.02 -20.00 9.54
N PHE A 590 24.79 -19.83 9.05
CA PHE A 590 23.60 -20.24 9.80
C PHE A 590 23.30 -21.76 9.74
N HIS A 591 24.14 -22.53 9.09
CA HIS A 591 24.10 -24.00 9.19
C HIS A 591 24.70 -24.54 10.51
N LEU A 592 25.47 -23.70 11.22
CA LEU A 592 26.12 -24.08 12.46
C LEU A 592 25.11 -24.34 13.59
N ASP A 593 25.47 -25.22 14.52
CA ASP A 593 24.73 -25.38 15.77
C ASP A 593 25.06 -24.24 16.78
N ALA A 594 24.33 -24.21 17.89
CA ALA A 594 24.50 -23.15 18.89
C ALA A 594 25.87 -23.18 19.61
N GLU A 595 26.54 -24.31 19.69
CA GLU A 595 27.85 -24.42 20.33
C GLU A 595 28.97 -23.92 19.40
N ALA A 596 28.93 -24.33 18.15
CA ALA A 596 29.83 -23.83 17.12
C ALA A 596 29.70 -22.31 16.90
N TRP A 597 28.46 -21.80 16.99
CA TRP A 597 28.14 -20.38 16.87
C TRP A 597 28.87 -19.49 17.86
N LYS A 598 29.20 -19.96 19.06
CA LYS A 598 29.95 -19.21 20.08
C LYS A 598 31.34 -18.75 19.63
N ASN A 599 31.86 -19.33 18.55
CA ASN A 599 33.15 -18.98 17.96
C ASN A 599 33.04 -18.00 16.77
N ILE A 600 31.84 -17.51 16.48
CA ILE A 600 31.58 -16.57 15.38
C ILE A 600 31.51 -15.16 15.95
N ILE A 601 32.27 -14.26 15.33
CA ILE A 601 32.21 -12.81 15.49
C ILE A 601 31.82 -12.26 14.14
N ILE A 602 30.79 -11.42 14.07
CA ILE A 602 30.34 -10.85 12.78
C ILE A 602 30.96 -9.48 12.59
N ALA A 603 31.46 -9.19 11.40
CA ALA A 603 31.95 -7.89 10.98
C ALA A 603 31.09 -7.36 9.83
N TYR A 604 30.37 -6.29 10.05
CA TYR A 604 29.55 -5.66 9.02
C TYR A 604 30.36 -4.65 8.23
N GLU A 605 30.48 -4.86 6.93
CA GLU A 605 31.20 -4.01 5.98
C GLU A 605 30.19 -3.21 5.12
N PRO A 606 30.01 -1.89 5.33
CA PRO A 606 29.31 -1.06 4.34
C PRO A 606 30.22 -0.89 3.11
N ILE A 607 30.16 -1.82 2.13
CA ILE A 607 31.09 -1.88 0.98
C ILE A 607 31.07 -0.54 0.22
N TRP A 608 29.91 0.10 0.13
CA TRP A 608 29.70 1.41 -0.49
C TRP A 608 30.48 2.57 0.21
N ALA A 609 30.94 2.35 1.41
CA ALA A 609 31.68 3.34 2.20
C ALA A 609 33.18 2.94 2.44
N ILE A 610 33.63 1.80 1.87
CA ILE A 610 35.00 1.34 2.01
C ILE A 610 35.85 1.83 0.82
N GLY A 611 36.84 2.68 1.07
CA GLY A 611 37.76 3.18 0.02
C GLY A 611 37.14 4.18 -0.96
N THR A 612 35.91 4.57 -0.80
CA THR A 612 35.16 5.45 -1.72
C THR A 612 35.19 6.94 -1.31
N GLY A 613 35.75 7.26 -0.16
CA GLY A 613 35.67 8.59 0.44
C GLY A 613 34.36 8.92 1.12
N LYS A 614 33.32 8.06 0.97
CA LYS A 614 32.04 8.12 1.72
C LYS A 614 32.24 7.44 3.08
N THR A 615 31.54 7.92 4.10
CA THR A 615 31.56 7.30 5.44
C THR A 615 30.09 7.06 5.85
N ALA A 616 29.82 5.85 6.32
CA ALA A 616 28.51 5.57 6.93
C ALA A 616 28.38 6.36 8.24
N THR A 617 27.21 6.92 8.51
CA THR A 617 26.95 7.57 9.80
C THR A 617 26.86 6.52 10.91
N SER A 618 27.13 6.91 12.16
CA SER A 618 26.98 6.02 13.31
C SER A 618 25.56 5.43 13.42
N ASP A 619 24.53 6.18 13.00
CA ASP A 619 23.14 5.71 12.98
C ASP A 619 22.87 4.68 11.86
N GLN A 620 23.52 4.83 10.70
CA GLN A 620 23.44 3.84 9.62
C GLN A 620 24.15 2.54 10.00
N ALA A 621 25.30 2.64 10.65
CA ALA A 621 26.01 1.49 11.20
C ALA A 621 25.16 0.79 12.26
N GLU A 622 24.63 1.50 13.24
CA GLU A 622 23.74 0.95 14.28
C GLU A 622 22.49 0.29 13.69
N GLU A 623 21.87 0.86 12.66
CA GLU A 623 20.69 0.29 12.00
C GLU A 623 21.01 -1.12 11.46
N MET A 624 22.13 -1.30 10.78
CA MET A 624 22.52 -2.59 10.20
C MET A 624 23.00 -3.59 11.24
N LEU A 625 23.80 -3.17 12.22
CA LEU A 625 24.26 -4.08 13.26
C LEU A 625 23.10 -4.53 14.15
N ALA A 626 22.11 -3.67 14.41
CA ALA A 626 20.86 -4.05 15.08
C ALA A 626 20.05 -5.06 14.26
N TYR A 627 19.98 -4.86 12.94
CA TYR A 627 19.34 -5.83 12.05
C TYR A 627 20.04 -7.19 12.07
N ILE A 628 21.38 -7.22 11.93
CA ILE A 628 22.17 -8.45 12.01
C ILE A 628 21.88 -9.16 13.35
N ARG A 629 21.91 -8.45 14.47
CA ARG A 629 21.60 -9.03 15.78
C ARG A 629 20.19 -9.62 15.83
N SER A 630 19.22 -8.99 15.16
CA SER A 630 17.85 -9.48 15.11
C SER A 630 17.70 -10.81 14.37
N ILE A 631 18.45 -11.00 13.26
CA ILE A 631 18.43 -12.27 12.51
C ILE A 631 19.22 -13.38 13.22
N VAL A 632 20.26 -13.04 13.98
CA VAL A 632 20.92 -13.98 14.88
C VAL A 632 19.96 -14.44 15.99
N ALA A 633 19.18 -13.52 16.56
CA ALA A 633 18.14 -13.85 17.53
C ALA A 633 17.02 -14.72 16.95
N GLU A 634 16.64 -14.46 15.70
CA GLU A 634 15.66 -15.28 14.96
C GLU A 634 16.16 -16.74 14.83
N LYS A 635 17.46 -16.93 14.56
CA LYS A 635 18.05 -18.25 14.31
C LYS A 635 18.42 -19.01 15.59
N TYR A 636 19.11 -18.34 16.55
CA TYR A 636 19.75 -18.99 17.71
C TYR A 636 19.13 -18.59 19.06
N GLY A 637 18.13 -17.72 19.06
CA GLY A 637 17.53 -17.19 20.27
C GLY A 637 18.17 -15.92 20.78
N GLN A 638 17.44 -15.22 21.65
CA GLN A 638 17.85 -13.91 22.16
C GLN A 638 19.15 -13.95 22.97
N GLU A 639 19.38 -15.01 23.72
CA GLU A 639 20.57 -15.18 24.56
C GLU A 639 21.83 -15.28 23.69
N ALA A 640 21.83 -16.12 22.66
CA ALA A 640 22.94 -16.26 21.73
C ALA A 640 23.22 -14.93 20.98
N ALA A 641 22.18 -14.23 20.58
CA ALA A 641 22.32 -12.92 19.92
C ALA A 641 22.91 -11.85 20.86
N GLU A 642 22.57 -11.89 22.15
CA GLU A 642 23.14 -11.00 23.17
C GLU A 642 24.58 -11.38 23.56
N GLU A 643 25.04 -12.59 23.29
CA GLU A 643 26.43 -13.02 23.49
C GLU A 643 27.30 -12.83 22.24
N THR A 644 26.71 -12.69 21.05
CA THR A 644 27.43 -12.53 19.78
C THR A 644 28.01 -11.11 19.67
N SER A 645 29.34 -11.01 19.49
CA SER A 645 29.98 -9.73 19.15
C SER A 645 29.75 -9.40 17.67
N ILE A 646 29.28 -8.17 17.41
CA ILE A 646 29.08 -7.65 16.05
C ILE A 646 29.89 -6.37 15.89
N LEU A 647 30.84 -6.38 14.95
CA LEU A 647 31.82 -5.32 14.72
C LEU A 647 31.41 -4.45 13.53
N TYR A 648 31.77 -3.20 13.57
CA TYR A 648 31.67 -2.29 12.43
C TYR A 648 32.96 -2.36 11.59
N GLY A 649 32.83 -2.75 10.31
CA GLY A 649 33.94 -2.92 9.35
C GLY A 649 34.12 -1.76 8.38
N GLY A 650 33.41 -0.64 8.56
CA GLY A 650 33.62 0.56 7.76
C GLY A 650 34.73 1.46 8.28
N SER A 651 34.84 2.70 7.77
CA SER A 651 35.88 3.66 8.14
C SER A 651 35.78 4.05 9.62
N CYS A 652 36.78 3.61 10.41
CA CYS A 652 36.89 3.90 11.83
C CYS A 652 38.25 4.52 12.13
N LYS A 653 38.28 5.62 12.88
CA LYS A 653 39.43 6.39 13.32
C LYS A 653 39.29 6.73 14.81
N ALA A 654 40.39 7.14 15.47
CA ALA A 654 40.33 7.57 16.86
C ALA A 654 39.32 8.71 17.13
N SER A 655 39.03 9.54 16.12
CA SER A 655 38.08 10.66 16.24
C SER A 655 36.59 10.25 16.22
N ASN A 656 36.22 9.18 15.50
CA ASN A 656 34.79 8.72 15.41
C ASN A 656 34.51 7.43 16.18
N ALA A 657 35.55 6.72 16.64
CA ALA A 657 35.37 5.49 17.41
C ALA A 657 34.55 5.68 18.69
N PRO A 658 34.68 6.74 19.49
CA PRO A 658 33.82 6.93 20.67
C PRO A 658 32.33 7.03 20.34
N GLU A 659 31.95 7.70 19.25
CA GLU A 659 30.57 7.81 18.80
C GLU A 659 30.05 6.48 18.30
N LEU A 660 30.81 5.76 17.47
CA LEU A 660 30.45 4.44 16.96
C LEU A 660 30.25 3.43 18.10
N PHE A 661 31.20 3.34 19.03
CA PHE A 661 31.21 2.36 20.11
C PHE A 661 30.20 2.70 21.23
N SER A 662 29.66 3.92 21.26
CA SER A 662 28.57 4.28 22.15
C SER A 662 27.23 3.68 21.72
N LYS A 663 27.12 3.16 20.47
CA LYS A 663 25.88 2.59 19.94
C LYS A 663 25.61 1.21 20.55
N PRO A 664 24.34 0.90 20.87
CA PRO A 664 23.98 -0.30 21.65
C PRO A 664 24.24 -1.63 20.93
N ASN A 665 24.35 -1.67 19.61
CA ASN A 665 24.58 -2.90 18.86
C ASN A 665 25.98 -2.99 18.22
N ILE A 666 26.84 -1.99 18.42
CA ILE A 666 28.22 -2.00 17.95
C ILE A 666 29.13 -2.46 19.08
N ASP A 667 29.72 -3.65 18.94
CA ASP A 667 30.58 -4.25 19.97
C ASP A 667 32.07 -4.02 19.69
N GLY A 668 32.42 -3.16 18.72
CA GLY A 668 33.78 -2.79 18.35
C GLY A 668 33.93 -2.62 16.86
N GLY A 669 35.16 -2.85 16.36
CA GLY A 669 35.45 -2.59 14.95
C GLY A 669 36.45 -3.57 14.34
N LEU A 670 36.28 -3.83 13.02
CA LEU A 670 37.31 -4.44 12.16
C LEU A 670 38.00 -3.30 11.41
N ILE A 671 39.24 -3.01 11.79
CA ILE A 671 39.95 -1.77 11.44
C ILE A 671 40.94 -2.05 10.32
N GLY A 672 40.77 -1.38 9.18
CA GLY A 672 41.74 -1.44 8.06
C GLY A 672 42.95 -0.54 8.28
N GLY A 673 43.13 0.47 7.44
CA GLY A 673 44.34 1.32 7.36
C GLY A 673 44.79 1.95 8.67
N ALA A 674 43.90 2.29 9.59
CA ALA A 674 44.28 2.83 10.91
C ALA A 674 44.99 1.78 11.80
N SER A 675 44.86 0.47 11.51
CA SER A 675 45.59 -0.57 12.24
C SER A 675 47.05 -0.73 11.82
N LEU A 676 47.49 -0.05 10.76
CA LEU A 676 48.84 -0.05 10.25
C LEU A 676 49.75 0.98 10.96
N LYS A 677 49.23 1.70 11.96
CA LYS A 677 50.00 2.62 12.80
C LYS A 677 49.59 2.41 14.25
N CYS A 678 50.57 2.13 15.12
CA CYS A 678 50.33 1.83 16.53
C CYS A 678 49.51 2.94 17.23
N ALA A 679 49.88 4.20 17.04
CA ALA A 679 49.19 5.34 17.67
C ALA A 679 47.73 5.47 17.25
N ASP A 680 47.41 5.29 15.95
CA ASP A 680 46.04 5.38 15.40
C ASP A 680 45.20 4.20 15.92
N PHE A 681 45.77 2.98 15.89
CA PHE A 681 45.07 1.77 16.35
C PHE A 681 44.78 1.82 17.86
N LYS A 682 45.82 2.27 18.66
CA LYS A 682 45.65 2.48 20.09
C LYS A 682 44.57 3.53 20.40
N GLY A 683 44.52 4.63 19.64
CA GLY A 683 43.50 5.66 19.80
C GLY A 683 42.07 5.14 19.61
N ILE A 684 41.87 4.14 18.71
CA ILE A 684 40.59 3.45 18.52
C ILE A 684 40.27 2.50 19.69
N ILE A 685 41.29 1.74 20.16
CA ILE A 685 41.14 0.82 21.29
C ILE A 685 40.79 1.60 22.57
N ASP A 686 41.41 2.74 22.81
CA ASP A 686 41.18 3.59 23.98
C ASP A 686 39.78 4.24 24.00
N ALA A 687 39.04 4.22 22.89
CA ALA A 687 37.63 4.66 22.88
C ALA A 687 36.76 3.84 23.85
N TRP A 688 37.13 2.63 24.21
CA TRP A 688 36.47 1.82 25.21
C TRP A 688 36.79 2.16 26.67
N LYS A 689 37.77 3.06 26.89
CA LYS A 689 38.14 3.53 28.23
C LYS A 689 37.35 4.76 28.68
N LYS A 690 36.60 5.38 27.75
CA LYS A 690 35.87 6.64 28.00
C LYS A 690 34.42 6.43 28.43
#